data_298f0cb6767a84ebb33fb8728d4785b1
#
_entry.id   298f0cb6767a84ebb33fb8728d4785b1
#
_cell.length_a   1.000
_cell.length_b   1.000
_cell.length_c   1.000
_cell.angle_alpha   90.00
_cell.angle_beta   90.00
_cell.angle_gamma   90.00
#
_symmetry.space_group_name_H-M   'P 1'
#
loop_
_entity.id
_entity.type
_entity.pdbx_description
1 polymer ?
#
loop_
_entity_poly.entity_id
_entity_poly.type
_entity_poly.pdbx_seq_one_letter_code
_entity_poly.pdbx_strand_id
1 'polypeptide(L)'
;MLNVPTGAGKTAAVIAAWIWRRHVDPQSTPRRLVYALPMRVLVEQTAATAREMLQRLGLLYEGPPDPSKPGIRVAILMGGHVDEAWWLEPEREAILVGTVDMLVSRALNRGYALSRYRWPVDFGLLNSDVLWVFDEVQLLGVSLYTSLQLQGLRRLLGTYGPTHTLWCSATVDLAALETVDHPAPEPHRILTLGPEDRRHPVLQPRLSARKVVRRLQLGRGSRRADRPSDTALARAILDAHRPGTRTLVVVNTVDRAQRLYAELHSITKGTAAPEVGLLHSRFRPADRVARQQQFLGNVPQDGPGQILVTTQVVEAGVDVSSATLFTEVAPWESVVQRLGRCNRYGEVVDGAQVFWVDVSDREAAPYEAEALQAARHLLAEMEGASASPQALEGIRPHAARSPVVVTGHVLRRRDLVGLFDTTPDLTGQHLDVSRFIREGADLDVFLYWREWPVGQQPPRQLPSPVRSELCPVPVYEARKMLQEGHRQAWLWDPLAESGQGGWVVARPADIRPGQVLLLHTSQGGYQLETGWTPESREPVPVVTVDGKPSPSSLSGSPQEPADSDEGVTTPERWVTLVDHTRDVIDETEALLASLGAAGIGQDEARVLRVAAAYHDVGKAHEQFQLPLIEAAPEAEREMRARELWAKAPSLGRRRRRPFRHELASALALLQSPPPDLDGELLDLAAFLVAAHHGKVRLVIRSLPTEELPSDGRRHALGIYEGDSLGPVHIAGAVGIDRLTLDLSLMEIGLSAADGTSRRSWMDRMVALRDSARWGPFRLAFLEALLRVADVRASLREKES
;
A
#
# COMPACT_ATOMS: atom_id res chain seq x y z
N MET A 1 12.20 13.01 14.56
CA MET A 1 10.86 12.64 15.06
C MET A 1 10.05 13.88 15.32
N LEU A 2 8.72 13.84 15.08
CA LEU A 2 7.78 14.90 15.42
C LEU A 2 6.87 14.41 16.56
N ASN A 3 7.10 14.93 17.76
CA ASN A 3 6.34 14.57 18.96
C ASN A 3 5.46 15.75 19.37
N VAL A 4 4.22 15.73 18.89
CA VAL A 4 3.27 16.84 19.04
C VAL A 4 1.88 16.27 19.35
N PRO A 5 1.13 16.86 20.30
CA PRO A 5 -0.21 16.41 20.67
C PRO A 5 -1.16 16.23 19.50
N THR A 6 -2.18 15.37 19.69
CA THR A 6 -3.25 15.20 18.70
C THR A 6 -4.02 16.52 18.54
N GLY A 7 -4.43 16.82 17.29
CA GLY A 7 -5.19 18.06 16.99
C GLY A 7 -4.35 19.33 16.82
N ALA A 8 -3.03 19.27 16.98
CA ALA A 8 -2.12 20.41 16.80
C ALA A 8 -1.74 20.70 15.33
N GLY A 9 -2.30 19.99 14.35
CA GLY A 9 -2.06 20.27 12.94
C GLY A 9 -0.82 19.61 12.34
N LYS A 10 -0.33 18.49 12.90
CA LYS A 10 0.88 17.75 12.42
C LYS A 10 0.91 17.56 10.90
N THR A 11 -0.17 17.03 10.33
CA THR A 11 -0.26 16.70 8.90
C THR A 11 -0.05 17.92 8.02
N ALA A 12 -0.76 19.02 8.31
CA ALA A 12 -0.64 20.27 7.56
C ALA A 12 0.76 20.87 7.70
N ALA A 13 1.34 20.85 8.91
CA ALA A 13 2.69 21.36 9.16
C ALA A 13 3.77 20.60 8.38
N VAL A 14 3.68 19.26 8.34
CA VAL A 14 4.64 18.41 7.58
C VAL A 14 4.54 18.68 6.08
N ILE A 15 3.32 18.73 5.53
CA ILE A 15 3.09 18.98 4.10
C ILE A 15 3.59 20.40 3.73
N ALA A 16 3.22 21.42 4.52
CA ALA A 16 3.65 22.80 4.30
C ALA A 16 5.18 22.95 4.36
N ALA A 17 5.81 22.33 5.37
CA ALA A 17 7.25 22.35 5.52
C ALA A 17 7.97 21.69 4.33
N TRP A 18 7.45 20.55 3.83
CA TRP A 18 8.01 19.89 2.65
C TRP A 18 7.85 20.76 1.39
N ILE A 19 6.67 21.33 1.12
CA ILE A 19 6.41 22.23 -0.02
C ILE A 19 7.38 23.43 0.04
N TRP A 20 7.47 24.07 1.21
CA TRP A 20 8.37 25.20 1.41
C TRP A 20 9.84 24.83 1.17
N ARG A 21 10.30 23.73 1.73
CA ARG A 21 11.68 23.26 1.55
C ARG A 21 11.97 22.88 0.10
N ARG A 22 11.02 22.26 -0.62
CA ARG A 22 11.17 21.98 -2.05
C ARG A 22 11.36 23.26 -2.85
N HIS A 23 10.67 24.34 -2.47
CA HIS A 23 10.81 25.64 -3.12
C HIS A 23 12.16 26.31 -2.81
N VAL A 24 12.64 26.26 -1.57
CA VAL A 24 13.83 26.99 -1.12
C VAL A 24 15.13 26.21 -1.35
N ASP A 25 15.11 24.89 -1.13
CA ASP A 25 16.28 24.01 -1.20
C ASP A 25 15.90 22.66 -1.83
N PRO A 26 15.66 22.66 -3.16
CA PRO A 26 15.23 21.45 -3.87
C PRO A 26 16.31 20.37 -3.95
N GLN A 27 17.59 20.72 -3.76
CA GLN A 27 18.68 19.73 -3.84
C GLN A 27 18.80 18.88 -2.59
N SER A 28 18.57 19.41 -1.41
CA SER A 28 18.63 18.67 -0.15
C SER A 28 17.28 18.14 0.30
N THR A 29 16.19 18.52 -0.37
CA THR A 29 14.82 18.08 -0.04
C THR A 29 14.36 17.01 -0.98
N PRO A 30 13.95 15.83 -0.49
CA PRO A 30 13.45 14.75 -1.33
C PRO A 30 12.30 15.19 -2.23
N ARG A 31 12.29 14.71 -3.48
CA ARG A 31 11.28 15.04 -4.51
C ARG A 31 9.92 14.44 -4.20
N ARG A 32 9.90 13.28 -3.54
CA ARG A 32 8.67 12.58 -3.15
C ARG A 32 8.46 12.64 -1.65
N LEU A 33 7.25 13.04 -1.26
CA LEU A 33 6.74 12.91 0.11
C LEU A 33 5.83 11.67 0.17
N VAL A 34 6.24 10.63 0.90
CA VAL A 34 5.45 9.41 1.11
C VAL A 34 4.84 9.45 2.51
N TYR A 35 3.53 9.63 2.57
CA TYR A 35 2.77 9.76 3.82
C TYR A 35 2.06 8.44 4.14
N ALA A 36 2.61 7.67 5.07
CA ALA A 36 2.15 6.34 5.45
C ALA A 36 1.26 6.40 6.71
N LEU A 37 0.07 5.86 6.60
CA LEU A 37 -0.98 5.97 7.61
C LEU A 37 -1.55 4.58 7.96
N PRO A 38 -1.91 4.35 9.24
CA PRO A 38 -2.43 3.06 9.67
C PRO A 38 -3.84 2.76 9.16
N MET A 39 -4.60 3.78 8.78
CA MET A 39 -6.01 3.66 8.42
C MET A 39 -6.35 4.42 7.16
N ARG A 40 -7.29 3.86 6.37
CA ARG A 40 -7.74 4.42 5.07
C ARG A 40 -8.42 5.78 5.16
N VAL A 41 -9.20 6.01 6.22
CA VAL A 41 -9.87 7.31 6.43
C VAL A 41 -8.84 8.43 6.59
N LEU A 42 -7.73 8.15 7.29
CA LEU A 42 -6.62 9.09 7.40
C LEU A 42 -5.97 9.38 6.04
N VAL A 43 -5.87 8.36 5.17
CA VAL A 43 -5.32 8.52 3.81
C VAL A 43 -6.17 9.50 3.01
N GLU A 44 -7.49 9.33 3.00
CA GLU A 44 -8.42 10.21 2.28
C GLU A 44 -8.35 11.65 2.80
N GLN A 45 -8.35 11.84 4.12
CA GLN A 45 -8.26 13.16 4.74
C GLN A 45 -6.91 13.84 4.47
N THR A 46 -5.81 13.10 4.60
CA THR A 46 -4.46 13.64 4.33
C THR A 46 -4.31 14.03 2.86
N ALA A 47 -4.81 13.20 1.94
CA ALA A 47 -4.80 13.51 0.52
C ALA A 47 -5.67 14.74 0.19
N ALA A 48 -6.85 14.86 0.81
CA ALA A 48 -7.70 16.05 0.65
C ALA A 48 -7.01 17.31 1.18
N THR A 49 -6.38 17.24 2.36
CA THR A 49 -5.60 18.36 2.91
C THR A 49 -4.44 18.76 1.99
N ALA A 50 -3.71 17.77 1.45
CA ALA A 50 -2.62 18.04 0.51
C ALA A 50 -3.12 18.73 -0.77
N ARG A 51 -4.21 18.23 -1.36
CA ARG A 51 -4.83 18.84 -2.56
C ARG A 51 -5.30 20.26 -2.29
N GLU A 52 -6.02 20.49 -1.20
CA GLU A 52 -6.49 21.83 -0.83
C GLU A 52 -5.33 22.83 -0.67
N MET A 53 -4.26 22.43 0.02
CA MET A 53 -3.07 23.27 0.20
C MET A 53 -2.40 23.60 -1.15
N LEU A 54 -2.18 22.59 -1.99
CA LEU A 54 -1.56 22.77 -3.31
C LEU A 54 -2.45 23.59 -4.24
N GLN A 55 -3.78 23.41 -4.19
CA GLN A 55 -4.74 24.19 -4.96
C GLN A 55 -4.69 25.67 -4.58
N ARG A 56 -4.68 25.98 -3.27
CA ARG A 56 -4.56 27.36 -2.76
C ARG A 56 -3.24 28.03 -3.19
N LEU A 57 -2.16 27.24 -3.34
CA LEU A 57 -0.86 27.71 -3.80
C LEU A 57 -0.71 27.74 -5.32
N GLY A 58 -1.69 27.23 -6.08
CA GLY A 58 -1.59 27.11 -7.54
C GLY A 58 -0.56 26.08 -8.00
N LEU A 59 -0.24 25.09 -7.15
CA LEU A 59 0.80 24.07 -7.40
C LEU A 59 0.23 22.68 -7.69
N LEU A 60 -1.10 22.48 -7.61
CA LEU A 60 -1.71 21.16 -7.82
C LEU A 60 -1.70 20.76 -9.29
N TYR A 61 -1.25 19.53 -9.58
CA TYR A 61 -1.31 18.90 -10.89
C TYR A 61 -2.17 17.61 -10.86
N GLU A 62 -3.25 17.59 -11.64
CA GLU A 62 -4.19 16.46 -11.72
C GLU A 62 -4.39 15.92 -13.15
N GLY A 63 -3.55 16.34 -14.09
CA GLY A 63 -3.62 15.88 -15.48
C GLY A 63 -3.05 14.47 -15.72
N PRO A 64 -3.17 13.95 -16.94
CA PRO A 64 -2.42 12.76 -17.37
C PRO A 64 -0.91 13.04 -17.26
N PRO A 65 -0.06 11.98 -17.25
CA PRO A 65 1.39 12.18 -17.23
C PRO A 65 1.85 13.12 -18.36
N ASP A 66 2.41 14.27 -17.99
CA ASP A 66 2.90 15.28 -18.93
C ASP A 66 4.07 16.05 -18.28
N PRO A 67 5.33 15.62 -18.54
CA PRO A 67 6.51 16.24 -17.93
C PRO A 67 6.68 17.73 -18.24
N SER A 68 6.06 18.24 -19.30
CA SER A 68 6.16 19.64 -19.70
C SER A 68 5.38 20.59 -18.80
N LYS A 69 4.38 20.09 -18.06
CA LYS A 69 3.53 20.88 -17.18
C LYS A 69 4.08 20.92 -15.76
N PRO A 70 4.25 22.11 -15.16
CA PRO A 70 4.68 22.22 -13.77
C PRO A 70 3.59 21.80 -12.79
N GLY A 71 3.99 21.47 -11.57
CA GLY A 71 3.06 21.19 -10.45
C GLY A 71 3.37 19.89 -9.71
N ILE A 72 2.74 19.75 -8.57
CA ILE A 72 2.91 18.64 -7.63
C ILE A 72 1.72 17.69 -7.74
N ARG A 73 2.00 16.39 -7.95
CA ARG A 73 0.97 15.36 -8.02
C ARG A 73 0.63 14.86 -6.62
N VAL A 74 -0.66 14.66 -6.33
CA VAL A 74 -1.12 13.94 -5.14
C VAL A 74 -1.70 12.59 -5.58
N ALA A 75 -1.05 11.50 -5.17
CA ALA A 75 -1.48 10.14 -5.49
C ALA A 75 -1.91 9.38 -4.23
N ILE A 76 -2.96 8.57 -4.37
CA ILE A 76 -3.50 7.73 -3.28
C ILE A 76 -3.14 6.26 -3.56
N LEU A 77 -2.54 5.61 -2.55
CA LEU A 77 -2.13 4.20 -2.59
C LEU A 77 -2.76 3.45 -1.41
N MET A 78 -3.96 2.96 -1.61
CA MET A 78 -4.66 2.13 -0.63
C MET A 78 -5.42 0.99 -1.32
N GLY A 79 -5.68 -0.10 -0.63
CA GLY A 79 -6.41 -1.22 -1.22
C GLY A 79 -7.76 -0.76 -1.80
N GLY A 80 -8.01 -1.02 -3.08
CA GLY A 80 -9.21 -0.62 -3.83
C GLY A 80 -9.19 0.79 -4.44
N HIS A 81 -8.14 1.57 -4.18
CA HIS A 81 -7.87 2.83 -4.89
C HIS A 81 -6.36 3.01 -5.03
N VAL A 82 -5.85 2.79 -6.21
CA VAL A 82 -4.42 2.97 -6.53
C VAL A 82 -4.35 3.92 -7.71
N ASP A 83 -3.75 5.08 -7.48
CA ASP A 83 -3.37 5.98 -8.57
C ASP A 83 -2.14 5.38 -9.26
N GLU A 84 -2.33 4.89 -10.48
CA GLU A 84 -1.28 4.18 -11.20
C GLU A 84 -0.37 5.11 -12.02
N ALA A 85 -0.68 6.39 -12.16
CA ALA A 85 0.05 7.31 -13.02
C ALA A 85 1.31 7.90 -12.39
N TRP A 86 1.43 7.94 -11.07
CA TRP A 86 2.51 8.64 -10.35
C TRP A 86 3.92 8.17 -10.71
N TRP A 87 4.10 6.89 -10.99
CA TRP A 87 5.41 6.31 -11.27
C TRP A 87 5.94 6.63 -12.67
N LEU A 88 5.04 7.02 -13.57
CA LEU A 88 5.41 7.42 -14.93
C LEU A 88 6.11 8.78 -14.96
N GLU A 89 6.13 9.52 -13.85
CA GLU A 89 6.76 10.83 -13.74
C GLU A 89 7.75 10.85 -12.55
N PRO A 90 8.84 10.05 -12.57
CA PRO A 90 9.80 9.99 -11.47
C PRO A 90 10.51 11.32 -11.23
N GLU A 91 10.57 12.20 -12.21
CA GLU A 91 11.11 13.56 -12.15
C GLU A 91 10.15 14.57 -11.51
N ARG A 92 8.83 14.29 -11.49
CA ARG A 92 7.83 15.17 -10.90
C ARG A 92 7.84 15.11 -9.39
N GLU A 93 7.64 16.27 -8.76
CA GLU A 93 7.34 16.35 -7.34
C GLU A 93 5.99 15.70 -7.04
N ALA A 94 5.95 14.84 -6.01
CA ALA A 94 4.73 14.12 -5.69
C ALA A 94 4.54 13.93 -4.18
N ILE A 95 3.26 13.97 -3.75
CA ILE A 95 2.82 13.57 -2.43
C ILE A 95 2.05 12.26 -2.59
N LEU A 96 2.64 11.16 -2.12
CA LEU A 96 2.05 9.83 -2.16
C LEU A 96 1.45 9.51 -0.79
N VAL A 97 0.13 9.44 -0.70
CA VAL A 97 -0.57 9.15 0.55
C VAL A 97 -1.13 7.75 0.51
N GLY A 98 -0.80 6.91 1.47
CA GLY A 98 -1.26 5.53 1.43
C GLY A 98 -1.33 4.84 2.78
N THR A 99 -1.94 3.67 2.79
CA THR A 99 -1.88 2.81 3.97
C THR A 99 -0.47 2.23 4.13
N VAL A 100 -0.06 2.04 5.37
CA VAL A 100 1.25 1.44 5.70
C VAL A 100 1.46 0.13 4.95
N ASP A 101 0.45 -0.74 4.89
CA ASP A 101 0.54 -2.02 4.20
C ASP A 101 0.88 -1.87 2.71
N MET A 102 0.18 -0.96 2.02
CA MET A 102 0.37 -0.73 0.59
C MET A 102 1.72 -0.10 0.29
N LEU A 103 2.14 0.85 1.10
CA LEU A 103 3.40 1.57 0.89
C LEU A 103 4.62 0.74 1.31
N VAL A 104 4.58 0.09 2.48
CA VAL A 104 5.70 -0.70 2.99
C VAL A 104 5.90 -1.97 2.16
N SER A 105 4.82 -2.67 1.74
CA SER A 105 4.97 -3.84 0.84
C SER A 105 5.68 -3.49 -0.46
N ARG A 106 5.40 -2.31 -1.04
CA ARG A 106 6.06 -1.78 -2.23
C ARG A 106 7.54 -1.44 -1.96
N ALA A 107 7.81 -0.80 -0.81
CA ALA A 107 9.18 -0.53 -0.38
C ALA A 107 9.98 -1.80 -0.04
N LEU A 108 9.32 -2.94 0.15
CA LEU A 108 9.90 -4.28 0.32
C LEU A 108 9.93 -5.11 -0.98
N ASN A 109 9.73 -4.49 -2.13
CA ASN A 109 9.74 -5.17 -3.44
C ASN A 109 8.69 -6.29 -3.57
N ARG A 110 7.56 -6.18 -2.87
CA ARG A 110 6.43 -7.15 -2.85
C ARG A 110 5.10 -6.42 -2.74
N GLY A 111 4.89 -5.42 -3.60
CA GLY A 111 3.73 -4.55 -3.55
C GLY A 111 2.40 -5.31 -3.59
N TYR A 112 1.56 -5.10 -2.58
CA TYR A 112 0.21 -5.66 -2.56
C TYR A 112 -0.64 -5.06 -3.67
N ALA A 113 -1.47 -5.90 -4.29
CA ALA A 113 -2.31 -5.55 -5.44
C ALA A 113 -1.53 -4.90 -6.61
N LEU A 114 -0.29 -5.31 -6.81
CA LEU A 114 0.60 -4.82 -7.84
C LEU A 114 1.16 -5.99 -8.65
N SER A 115 1.20 -5.86 -9.98
CA SER A 115 1.90 -6.82 -10.84
C SER A 115 3.35 -6.93 -10.42
N ARG A 116 3.89 -8.16 -10.39
CA ARG A 116 5.29 -8.40 -10.01
C ARG A 116 6.29 -7.71 -10.93
N TYR A 117 5.91 -7.43 -12.16
CA TYR A 117 6.74 -6.70 -13.13
C TYR A 117 6.91 -5.21 -12.75
N ARG A 118 6.02 -4.74 -11.91
CA ARG A 118 6.02 -3.39 -11.39
C ARG A 118 6.76 -3.28 -10.03
N TRP A 119 6.96 -4.40 -9.31
CA TRP A 119 7.58 -4.39 -7.98
C TRP A 119 8.94 -3.67 -7.94
N PRO A 120 9.89 -3.95 -8.87
CA PRO A 120 11.19 -3.26 -8.84
C PRO A 120 11.09 -1.75 -9.05
N VAL A 121 10.14 -1.31 -9.87
CA VAL A 121 9.90 0.12 -10.14
C VAL A 121 9.48 0.85 -8.87
N ASP A 122 8.42 0.36 -8.22
CA ASP A 122 7.94 0.97 -6.97
C ASP A 122 9.00 0.86 -5.87
N PHE A 123 9.73 -0.26 -5.79
CA PHE A 123 10.84 -0.43 -4.86
C PHE A 123 11.95 0.60 -5.08
N GLY A 124 12.37 0.84 -6.32
CA GLY A 124 13.38 1.85 -6.65
C GLY A 124 12.93 3.25 -6.30
N LEU A 125 11.72 3.63 -6.72
CA LEU A 125 11.19 4.98 -6.53
C LEU A 125 10.81 5.29 -5.08
N LEU A 126 10.36 4.30 -4.29
CA LEU A 126 10.00 4.50 -2.88
C LEU A 126 11.19 4.39 -1.91
N ASN A 127 12.36 3.99 -2.40
CA ASN A 127 13.58 3.92 -1.59
C ASN A 127 14.65 4.94 -1.96
N SER A 128 14.45 5.76 -3.01
CA SER A 128 15.40 6.79 -3.45
C SER A 128 14.69 8.13 -3.64
N ASP A 129 15.34 9.23 -3.27
CA ASP A 129 14.84 10.60 -3.38
C ASP A 129 13.44 10.77 -2.73
N VAL A 130 13.32 10.36 -1.47
CA VAL A 130 12.04 10.24 -0.77
C VAL A 130 12.11 10.67 0.70
N LEU A 131 11.11 11.44 1.13
CA LEU A 131 10.80 11.69 2.54
C LEU A 131 9.62 10.80 2.95
N TRP A 132 9.89 9.78 3.73
CA TRP A 132 8.86 8.99 4.38
C TRP A 132 8.33 9.69 5.62
N VAL A 133 7.02 9.73 5.76
CA VAL A 133 6.33 10.18 6.97
C VAL A 133 5.46 9.03 7.47
N PHE A 134 5.77 8.52 8.63
CA PHE A 134 4.94 7.56 9.33
C PHE A 134 4.17 8.30 10.43
N ASP A 135 2.86 8.43 10.26
CA ASP A 135 2.02 9.11 11.24
C ASP A 135 1.27 8.11 12.13
N GLU A 136 0.93 8.55 13.34
CA GLU A 136 0.33 7.73 14.40
C GLU A 136 1.12 6.43 14.64
N VAL A 137 2.46 6.56 14.80
CA VAL A 137 3.39 5.42 14.84
C VAL A 137 3.09 4.40 15.95
N GLN A 138 2.39 4.79 17.01
CA GLN A 138 1.93 3.88 18.07
C GLN A 138 0.90 2.84 17.58
N LEU A 139 0.31 3.03 16.39
CA LEU A 139 -0.66 2.10 15.78
C LEU A 139 -0.02 1.19 14.72
N LEU A 140 1.29 1.31 14.48
CA LEU A 140 1.96 0.62 13.38
C LEU A 140 2.39 -0.81 13.72
N GLY A 141 2.49 -1.18 15.00
CA GLY A 141 2.99 -2.50 15.41
C GLY A 141 4.33 -2.84 14.76
N VAL A 142 4.45 -4.00 14.13
CA VAL A 142 5.67 -4.47 13.45
C VAL A 142 6.14 -3.50 12.35
N SER A 143 5.24 -2.81 11.67
CA SER A 143 5.62 -1.85 10.62
C SER A 143 6.47 -0.69 11.13
N LEU A 144 6.37 -0.33 12.41
CA LEU A 144 7.27 0.66 13.01
C LEU A 144 8.72 0.20 12.90
N TYR A 145 9.00 -1.03 13.36
CA TYR A 145 10.36 -1.59 13.33
C TYR A 145 10.85 -1.81 11.91
N THR A 146 9.99 -2.24 11.00
CA THR A 146 10.31 -2.35 9.58
C THR A 146 10.68 -0.99 8.99
N SER A 147 9.98 0.09 9.36
CA SER A 147 10.30 1.44 8.89
C SER A 147 11.66 1.94 9.39
N LEU A 148 12.01 1.63 10.65
CA LEU A 148 13.31 1.94 11.25
C LEU A 148 14.43 1.17 10.55
N GLN A 149 14.25 -0.15 10.37
CA GLN A 149 15.20 -1.01 9.67
C GLN A 149 15.41 -0.58 8.21
N LEU A 150 14.34 -0.25 7.47
CA LEU A 150 14.44 0.29 6.11
C LEU A 150 15.27 1.58 6.09
N GLN A 151 15.08 2.49 7.06
CA GLN A 151 15.88 3.70 7.12
C GLN A 151 17.36 3.41 7.42
N GLY A 152 17.64 2.46 8.32
CA GLY A 152 19.00 1.99 8.58
C GLY A 152 19.63 1.36 7.33
N LEU A 153 18.91 0.48 6.65
CA LEU A 153 19.38 -0.19 5.43
C LEU A 153 19.59 0.77 4.26
N ARG A 154 18.74 1.82 4.10
CA ARG A 154 18.96 2.88 3.10
C ARG A 154 20.27 3.63 3.35
N ARG A 155 20.59 3.94 4.61
CA ARG A 155 21.87 4.56 4.98
C ARG A 155 23.07 3.64 4.71
N LEU A 156 22.91 2.35 5.03
CA LEU A 156 23.98 1.35 4.88
C LEU A 156 24.28 1.02 3.42
N LEU A 157 23.24 0.82 2.61
CA LEU A 157 23.36 0.34 1.24
C LEU A 157 23.40 1.46 0.19
N GLY A 158 23.05 2.70 0.60
CA GLY A 158 23.03 3.86 -0.27
C GLY A 158 21.82 3.94 -1.21
N THR A 159 21.40 5.17 -1.51
CA THR A 159 20.27 5.50 -2.39
C THR A 159 20.66 6.63 -3.32
N TYR A 160 19.86 6.88 -4.37
CA TYR A 160 19.93 8.14 -5.12
C TYR A 160 19.10 9.21 -4.46
N GLY A 161 19.59 10.45 -4.49
CA GLY A 161 18.94 11.60 -3.88
C GLY A 161 18.84 11.53 -2.36
N PRO A 162 18.41 12.61 -1.71
CA PRO A 162 18.21 12.65 -0.27
C PRO A 162 17.05 11.71 0.13
N THR A 163 17.30 10.87 1.14
CA THR A 163 16.31 9.88 1.59
C THR A 163 16.22 9.91 3.11
N HIS A 164 15.06 10.32 3.62
CA HIS A 164 14.82 10.54 5.04
C HIS A 164 13.52 9.91 5.50
N THR A 165 13.41 9.70 6.82
CA THR A 165 12.17 9.24 7.45
C THR A 165 11.81 10.11 8.65
N LEU A 166 10.55 10.53 8.73
CA LEU A 166 9.95 11.26 9.83
C LEU A 166 8.89 10.40 10.50
N TRP A 167 9.03 10.15 11.79
CA TRP A 167 8.02 9.47 12.60
C TRP A 167 7.23 10.50 13.40
N CYS A 168 5.89 10.44 13.34
CA CYS A 168 4.98 11.37 13.99
C CYS A 168 4.14 10.65 15.04
N SER A 169 4.10 11.19 16.26
CA SER A 169 3.27 10.68 17.34
C SER A 169 3.02 11.73 18.40
N ALA A 170 2.01 11.52 19.24
CA ALA A 170 1.80 12.25 20.49
C ALA A 170 2.34 11.48 21.72
N THR A 171 2.56 10.18 21.62
CA THR A 171 2.71 9.29 22.78
C THR A 171 3.87 8.29 22.69
N VAL A 172 4.64 8.27 21.62
CA VAL A 172 5.72 7.27 21.42
C VAL A 172 6.84 7.40 22.44
N ASP A 173 7.25 6.28 23.00
CA ASP A 173 8.50 6.18 23.74
C ASP A 173 9.69 6.22 22.74
N LEU A 174 10.65 7.07 23.01
CA LEU A 174 11.84 7.23 22.18
C LEU A 174 12.71 5.96 22.14
N ALA A 175 12.69 5.17 23.20
CA ALA A 175 13.38 3.87 23.24
C ALA A 175 12.81 2.87 22.22
N ALA A 176 11.52 2.99 21.85
CA ALA A 176 10.90 2.17 20.81
C ALA A 176 11.40 2.51 19.39
N LEU A 177 12.12 3.61 19.22
CA LEU A 177 12.68 4.02 17.91
C LEU A 177 14.12 3.55 17.71
N GLU A 178 14.64 2.73 18.58
CA GLU A 178 15.97 2.13 18.48
C GLU A 178 15.88 0.68 17.98
N THR A 179 16.71 0.36 16.99
CA THR A 179 16.87 -1.01 16.47
C THR A 179 18.35 -1.28 16.19
N VAL A 180 18.70 -2.52 15.82
CA VAL A 180 20.08 -2.95 15.50
C VAL A 180 20.72 -2.05 14.43
N ASP A 181 19.96 -1.69 13.39
CA ASP A 181 20.45 -0.88 12.25
C ASP A 181 20.00 0.59 12.31
N HIS A 182 19.27 0.98 13.34
CA HIS A 182 18.79 2.34 13.55
C HIS A 182 19.04 2.77 14.99
N PRO A 183 20.01 3.66 15.25
CA PRO A 183 20.27 4.16 16.59
C PRO A 183 19.13 5.04 17.09
N ALA A 184 19.00 5.17 18.40
CA ALA A 184 18.06 6.09 19.03
C ALA A 184 18.22 7.51 18.46
N PRO A 185 17.12 8.23 18.21
CA PRO A 185 17.22 9.59 17.69
C PRO A 185 17.88 10.52 18.71
N GLU A 186 18.83 11.30 18.24
CA GLU A 186 19.50 12.31 19.05
C GLU A 186 18.49 13.39 19.47
N PRO A 187 18.63 14.00 20.71
CA PRO A 187 17.65 14.95 21.23
C PRO A 187 17.32 16.11 20.28
N HIS A 188 18.31 16.64 19.55
CA HIS A 188 18.10 17.73 18.59
C HIS A 188 17.29 17.35 17.34
N ARG A 189 17.08 16.04 17.09
CA ARG A 189 16.23 15.52 16.01
C ARG A 189 14.80 15.25 16.45
N ILE A 190 14.46 15.61 17.67
CA ILE A 190 13.10 15.46 18.21
C ILE A 190 12.45 16.85 18.22
N LEU A 191 11.49 17.03 17.32
CA LEU A 191 10.72 18.27 17.22
C LEU A 191 9.50 18.19 18.14
N THR A 192 9.34 19.18 18.99
CA THR A 192 8.21 19.35 19.92
C THR A 192 7.69 20.78 19.84
N LEU A 193 6.53 21.04 20.43
CA LEU A 193 5.99 22.40 20.53
C LEU A 193 6.87 23.25 21.45
N GLY A 194 7.38 24.37 20.93
CA GLY A 194 8.09 25.37 21.71
C GLY A 194 7.15 26.26 22.55
N PRO A 195 7.72 27.12 23.42
CA PRO A 195 6.91 28.04 24.25
C PRO A 195 6.09 29.03 23.42
N GLU A 196 6.56 29.45 22.26
CA GLU A 196 5.84 30.35 21.34
C GLU A 196 4.68 29.64 20.67
N ASP A 197 4.88 28.40 20.18
CA ASP A 197 3.82 27.58 19.59
C ASP A 197 2.67 27.38 20.56
N ARG A 198 2.99 27.11 21.85
CA ARG A 198 2.00 26.88 22.91
C ARG A 198 1.15 28.11 23.22
N ARG A 199 1.68 29.32 22.96
CA ARG A 199 0.97 30.60 23.17
C ARG A 199 0.19 31.02 21.92
N HIS A 200 0.35 30.32 20.80
CA HIS A 200 -0.34 30.67 19.56
C HIS A 200 -1.86 30.67 19.75
N PRO A 201 -2.60 31.71 19.30
CA PRO A 201 -4.03 31.87 19.59
C PRO A 201 -4.91 30.70 19.15
N VAL A 202 -4.49 29.95 18.11
CA VAL A 202 -5.22 28.77 17.62
C VAL A 202 -4.87 27.50 18.41
N LEU A 203 -3.63 27.38 18.89
CA LEU A 203 -3.18 26.17 19.59
C LEU A 203 -3.47 26.21 21.09
N GLN A 204 -3.34 27.35 21.72
CA GLN A 204 -3.54 27.49 23.17
C GLN A 204 -4.90 26.95 23.64
N PRO A 205 -6.06 27.31 23.03
CA PRO A 205 -7.36 26.76 23.45
C PRO A 205 -7.44 25.24 23.33
N ARG A 206 -6.82 24.68 22.31
CA ARG A 206 -6.78 23.22 22.07
C ARG A 206 -5.92 22.51 23.12
N LEU A 207 -4.74 23.06 23.43
CA LEU A 207 -3.80 22.47 24.39
C LEU A 207 -4.33 22.53 25.82
N SER A 208 -5.05 23.61 26.18
CA SER A 208 -5.63 23.82 27.50
C SER A 208 -7.07 23.34 27.64
N ALA A 209 -7.66 22.75 26.59
CA ALA A 209 -9.05 22.30 26.55
C ALA A 209 -9.38 21.39 27.74
N ARG A 210 -10.14 21.92 28.72
CA ARG A 210 -10.46 21.20 29.96
C ARG A 210 -11.40 20.05 29.72
N LYS A 211 -11.08 18.87 30.31
CA LYS A 211 -11.84 17.61 30.21
C LYS A 211 -11.75 16.91 31.56
N VAL A 212 -12.82 16.92 32.34
CA VAL A 212 -12.83 16.34 33.70
C VAL A 212 -13.05 14.85 33.61
N VAL A 213 -12.09 14.06 34.09
CA VAL A 213 -12.16 12.59 34.10
C VAL A 213 -12.88 12.10 35.34
N ARG A 214 -13.82 11.19 35.18
CA ARG A 214 -14.60 10.58 36.29
C ARG A 214 -14.85 9.11 36.03
N ARG A 215 -14.72 8.27 37.06
CA ARG A 215 -15.14 6.87 36.96
C ARG A 215 -16.67 6.82 36.99
N LEU A 216 -17.27 6.13 36.02
CA LEU A 216 -18.70 5.89 36.04
C LEU A 216 -19.03 4.82 37.10
N GLN A 217 -19.69 5.23 38.18
CA GLN A 217 -20.18 4.33 39.20
C GLN A 217 -21.64 3.97 38.89
N LEU A 218 -21.86 2.83 38.29
CA LEU A 218 -23.18 2.25 38.12
C LEU A 218 -23.42 1.28 39.25
N GLY A 219 -24.55 1.43 39.94
CA GLY A 219 -24.94 0.59 41.09
C GLY A 219 -24.76 -0.88 40.72
N ARG A 220 -24.12 -1.67 41.61
CA ARG A 220 -23.85 -3.08 41.41
C ARG A 220 -25.14 -3.86 41.24
N GLY A 221 -25.57 -4.07 40.03
CA GLY A 221 -26.59 -5.06 39.71
C GLY A 221 -25.98 -6.46 39.93
N SER A 222 -26.58 -7.21 40.81
CA SER A 222 -26.28 -8.60 41.22
C SER A 222 -24.78 -9.00 41.34
N ARG A 223 -24.41 -9.67 42.42
CA ARG A 223 -23.06 -10.11 42.83
C ARG A 223 -22.26 -10.98 41.81
N ARG A 224 -22.70 -11.08 40.56
CA ARG A 224 -22.11 -11.91 39.53
C ARG A 224 -21.71 -11.17 38.22
N ALA A 225 -22.06 -9.90 38.05
CA ALA A 225 -21.70 -9.17 36.84
C ALA A 225 -20.55 -8.19 37.13
N ASP A 226 -19.40 -8.46 36.62
CA ASP A 226 -18.20 -7.61 36.67
C ASP A 226 -18.33 -6.35 35.80
N ARG A 227 -19.41 -6.21 35.02
CA ARG A 227 -19.66 -5.14 34.04
C ARG A 227 -21.04 -4.52 34.28
N PRO A 228 -21.21 -3.18 34.03
CA PRO A 228 -22.52 -2.55 34.02
C PRO A 228 -23.44 -3.16 32.98
N SER A 229 -24.76 -3.28 33.31
CA SER A 229 -25.74 -3.71 32.29
C SER A 229 -25.84 -2.64 31.18
N ASP A 230 -26.12 -3.06 29.93
CA ASP A 230 -26.27 -2.15 28.80
C ASP A 230 -27.35 -1.10 29.06
N THR A 231 -28.45 -1.49 29.74
CA THR A 231 -29.57 -0.59 30.14
C THR A 231 -29.14 0.46 31.17
N ALA A 232 -28.31 0.07 32.18
CA ALA A 232 -27.84 1.04 33.17
C ALA A 232 -26.83 2.03 32.55
N LEU A 233 -25.98 1.58 31.66
CA LEU A 233 -25.06 2.42 30.91
C LEU A 233 -25.80 3.36 29.97
N ALA A 234 -26.82 2.89 29.25
CA ALA A 234 -27.64 3.71 28.35
C ALA A 234 -28.35 4.85 29.09
N ARG A 235 -28.90 4.57 30.28
CA ARG A 235 -29.50 5.61 31.13
C ARG A 235 -28.50 6.65 31.60
N ALA A 236 -27.33 6.22 32.08
CA ALA A 236 -26.28 7.14 32.51
C ALA A 236 -25.76 8.02 31.36
N ILE A 237 -25.71 7.50 30.14
CA ILE A 237 -25.35 8.27 28.95
C ILE A 237 -26.41 9.35 28.68
N LEU A 238 -27.69 9.00 28.73
CA LEU A 238 -28.80 9.95 28.55
C LEU A 238 -28.82 11.03 29.63
N ASP A 239 -28.63 10.65 30.89
CA ASP A 239 -28.62 11.58 32.03
C ASP A 239 -27.43 12.58 31.92
N ALA A 240 -26.29 12.19 31.35
CA ALA A 240 -25.14 13.06 31.18
C ALA A 240 -25.11 13.79 29.84
N HIS A 241 -26.02 13.48 28.91
CA HIS A 241 -26.09 14.12 27.61
C HIS A 241 -26.54 15.58 27.75
N ARG A 242 -25.90 16.49 27.03
CA ARG A 242 -26.21 17.91 26.97
C ARG A 242 -26.90 18.23 25.63
N PRO A 243 -28.12 18.79 25.64
CA PRO A 243 -28.79 19.23 24.41
C PRO A 243 -27.93 20.18 23.59
N GLY A 244 -28.08 20.16 22.27
CA GLY A 244 -27.28 20.98 21.36
C GLY A 244 -25.84 20.52 21.20
N THR A 245 -25.45 19.38 21.81
CA THR A 245 -24.08 18.89 21.79
C THR A 245 -23.97 17.43 21.30
N ARG A 246 -22.76 16.95 21.11
CA ARG A 246 -22.48 15.54 20.86
C ARG A 246 -21.99 14.86 22.13
N THR A 247 -22.57 13.69 22.41
CA THR A 247 -22.02 12.71 23.34
C THR A 247 -21.39 11.59 22.55
N LEU A 248 -20.10 11.33 22.78
CA LEU A 248 -19.37 10.23 22.16
C LEU A 248 -19.26 9.06 23.14
N VAL A 249 -19.60 7.87 22.68
CA VAL A 249 -19.55 6.64 23.48
C VAL A 249 -18.66 5.63 22.78
N VAL A 250 -17.49 5.35 23.37
CA VAL A 250 -16.49 4.45 22.78
C VAL A 250 -16.40 3.16 23.59
N VAL A 251 -16.77 2.05 22.97
CA VAL A 251 -16.70 0.71 23.54
C VAL A 251 -15.69 -0.17 22.78
N ASN A 252 -15.24 -1.28 23.37
CA ASN A 252 -14.11 -2.02 22.86
C ASN A 252 -14.47 -3.06 21.77
N THR A 253 -15.73 -3.46 21.65
CA THR A 253 -16.15 -4.48 20.67
C THR A 253 -17.36 -4.03 19.88
N VAL A 254 -17.49 -4.54 18.65
CA VAL A 254 -18.63 -4.23 17.77
C VAL A 254 -19.94 -4.71 18.38
N ASP A 255 -19.97 -5.93 18.92
CA ASP A 255 -21.18 -6.52 19.53
C ASP A 255 -21.67 -5.66 20.72
N ARG A 256 -20.74 -5.12 21.50
CA ARG A 256 -21.06 -4.20 22.59
C ARG A 256 -21.65 -2.90 22.06
N ALA A 257 -21.07 -2.35 21.01
CA ALA A 257 -21.57 -1.12 20.38
C ALA A 257 -22.99 -1.31 19.82
N GLN A 258 -23.26 -2.42 19.17
CA GLN A 258 -24.58 -2.75 18.62
C GLN A 258 -25.64 -2.93 19.72
N ARG A 259 -25.33 -3.68 20.79
CA ARG A 259 -26.27 -3.84 21.92
C ARG A 259 -26.58 -2.50 22.62
N LEU A 260 -25.55 -1.70 22.89
CA LEU A 260 -25.72 -0.40 23.54
C LEU A 260 -26.50 0.57 22.63
N TYR A 261 -26.25 0.55 21.33
CA TYR A 261 -27.02 1.30 20.35
C TYR A 261 -28.50 0.89 20.38
N ALA A 262 -28.80 -0.41 20.38
CA ALA A 262 -30.17 -0.92 20.43
C ALA A 262 -30.90 -0.46 21.74
N GLU A 263 -30.21 -0.51 22.88
CA GLU A 263 -30.77 -0.02 24.17
C GLU A 263 -31.05 1.48 24.11
N LEU A 264 -30.08 2.29 23.71
CA LEU A 264 -30.25 3.73 23.55
C LEU A 264 -31.38 4.06 22.57
N HIS A 265 -31.40 3.40 21.40
CA HIS A 265 -32.44 3.61 20.41
C HIS A 265 -33.85 3.24 20.92
N SER A 266 -33.95 2.20 21.77
CA SER A 266 -35.21 1.79 22.36
C SER A 266 -35.76 2.82 23.37
N ILE A 267 -34.87 3.48 24.12
CA ILE A 267 -35.22 4.47 25.16
C ILE A 267 -35.54 5.84 24.53
N THR A 268 -34.87 6.18 23.42
CA THR A 268 -34.95 7.50 22.76
C THR A 268 -36.04 7.61 21.70
N LYS A 269 -37.06 6.74 21.72
CA LYS A 269 -38.20 6.82 20.81
C LYS A 269 -39.04 8.03 21.11
N GLY A 270 -38.87 9.15 20.37
CA GLY A 270 -39.65 10.38 20.50
C GLY A 270 -38.98 11.58 19.84
N THR A 271 -39.77 12.60 19.51
CA THR A 271 -39.32 13.80 18.74
C THR A 271 -38.42 14.77 19.52
N ALA A 272 -38.34 14.66 20.84
CA ALA A 272 -37.49 15.51 21.69
C ALA A 272 -36.21 14.82 22.18
N ALA A 273 -35.93 13.58 21.73
CA ALA A 273 -34.79 12.81 22.15
C ALA A 273 -33.58 13.07 21.25
N PRO A 274 -32.33 12.90 21.76
CA PRO A 274 -31.15 13.02 20.93
C PRO A 274 -31.10 11.93 19.83
N GLU A 275 -30.58 12.29 18.67
CA GLU A 275 -30.36 11.34 17.60
C GLU A 275 -29.25 10.36 17.99
N VAL A 276 -29.52 9.05 17.89
CA VAL A 276 -28.56 8.01 18.24
C VAL A 276 -27.96 7.41 16.98
N GLY A 277 -26.62 7.47 16.87
CA GLY A 277 -25.84 6.90 15.78
C GLY A 277 -24.95 5.74 16.21
N LEU A 278 -24.62 4.89 15.25
CA LEU A 278 -23.69 3.78 15.42
C LEU A 278 -22.63 3.80 14.32
N LEU A 279 -21.34 3.65 14.70
CA LEU A 279 -20.23 3.62 13.75
C LEU A 279 -19.16 2.61 14.19
N HIS A 280 -18.86 1.60 13.36
CA HIS A 280 -17.83 0.61 13.61
C HIS A 280 -17.23 0.05 12.30
N SER A 281 -16.26 -0.87 12.42
CA SER A 281 -15.52 -1.43 11.26
C SER A 281 -16.35 -2.35 10.37
N ARG A 282 -17.42 -3.00 10.91
CA ARG A 282 -18.23 -4.01 10.18
C ARG A 282 -19.41 -3.39 9.40
N PHE A 283 -19.26 -2.16 8.92
CA PHE A 283 -20.11 -1.56 7.88
C PHE A 283 -19.45 -1.74 6.51
N ARG A 284 -20.27 -1.89 5.46
CA ARG A 284 -19.77 -1.71 4.09
C ARG A 284 -19.21 -0.29 3.96
N PRO A 285 -18.13 -0.07 3.21
CA PRO A 285 -17.53 1.26 3.11
C PRO A 285 -18.51 2.35 2.63
N ALA A 286 -19.41 2.05 1.69
CA ALA A 286 -20.43 3.00 1.23
C ALA A 286 -21.35 3.45 2.38
N ASP A 287 -21.88 2.51 3.17
CA ASP A 287 -22.78 2.81 4.28
C ASP A 287 -22.04 3.52 5.42
N ARG A 288 -20.78 3.16 5.66
CA ARG A 288 -19.96 3.83 6.65
C ARG A 288 -19.72 5.30 6.32
N VAL A 289 -19.44 5.62 5.04
CA VAL A 289 -19.29 7.01 4.57
C VAL A 289 -20.57 7.79 4.78
N ALA A 290 -21.73 7.24 4.44
CA ALA A 290 -23.03 7.88 4.66
C ALA A 290 -23.27 8.17 6.16
N ARG A 291 -22.96 7.22 7.05
CA ARG A 291 -23.07 7.40 8.48
C ARG A 291 -22.07 8.42 9.04
N GLN A 292 -20.86 8.45 8.52
CA GLN A 292 -19.88 9.46 8.88
C GLN A 292 -20.38 10.85 8.50
N GLN A 293 -20.93 11.04 7.32
CA GLN A 293 -21.51 12.31 6.91
C GLN A 293 -22.66 12.75 7.82
N GLN A 294 -23.53 11.82 8.22
CA GLN A 294 -24.65 12.08 9.11
C GLN A 294 -24.22 12.46 10.54
N PHE A 295 -23.27 11.73 11.13
CA PHE A 295 -22.98 11.82 12.58
C PHE A 295 -21.68 12.55 12.93
N LEU A 296 -20.81 12.88 11.96
CA LEU A 296 -19.55 13.60 12.24
C LEU A 296 -19.60 15.08 11.88
N GLY A 297 -20.65 15.53 11.20
CA GLY A 297 -20.88 16.94 10.90
C GLY A 297 -21.18 17.81 12.13
N ASN A 298 -21.47 19.07 11.91
CA ASN A 298 -21.84 19.99 12.99
C ASN A 298 -23.19 19.59 13.61
N VAL A 299 -23.28 19.66 14.95
CA VAL A 299 -24.54 19.44 15.69
C VAL A 299 -25.26 20.76 15.83
N PRO A 300 -26.54 20.87 15.43
CA PRO A 300 -27.34 22.08 15.68
C PRO A 300 -27.44 22.41 17.17
N GLN A 301 -27.13 23.65 17.53
CA GLN A 301 -27.08 24.06 18.93
C GLN A 301 -28.48 24.13 19.60
N ASP A 302 -29.50 24.40 18.78
CA ASP A 302 -30.91 24.54 19.27
C ASP A 302 -31.65 23.19 19.27
N GLY A 303 -30.97 22.07 19.02
CA GLY A 303 -31.56 20.75 18.93
C GLY A 303 -31.33 19.86 20.15
N PRO A 304 -31.92 18.66 20.15
CA PRO A 304 -31.72 17.71 21.25
C PRO A 304 -30.29 17.15 21.32
N GLY A 305 -29.46 17.39 20.30
CA GLY A 305 -28.09 16.87 20.23
C GLY A 305 -28.00 15.47 19.62
N GLN A 306 -26.82 14.90 19.70
CA GLN A 306 -26.50 13.58 19.11
C GLN A 306 -25.73 12.71 20.11
N ILE A 307 -26.03 11.41 20.12
CA ILE A 307 -25.27 10.39 20.82
C ILE A 307 -24.67 9.44 19.78
N LEU A 308 -23.35 9.39 19.68
CA LEU A 308 -22.66 8.49 18.74
C LEU A 308 -21.99 7.34 19.50
N VAL A 309 -22.52 6.13 19.32
CA VAL A 309 -21.92 4.91 19.83
C VAL A 309 -20.92 4.38 18.79
N THR A 310 -19.72 4.04 19.23
CA THR A 310 -18.64 3.67 18.31
C THR A 310 -17.62 2.75 18.97
N THR A 311 -16.67 2.26 18.16
CA THR A 311 -15.53 1.49 18.61
C THR A 311 -14.22 2.24 18.33
N GLN A 312 -13.09 1.55 18.26
CA GLN A 312 -11.77 2.13 17.95
C GLN A 312 -11.73 2.96 16.66
N VAL A 313 -12.74 2.88 15.81
CA VAL A 313 -12.81 3.62 14.53
C VAL A 313 -12.69 5.13 14.71
N VAL A 314 -13.02 5.68 15.87
CA VAL A 314 -12.88 7.12 16.15
C VAL A 314 -11.52 7.51 16.74
N GLU A 315 -10.71 6.56 17.18
CA GLU A 315 -9.40 6.84 17.77
C GLU A 315 -8.46 7.50 16.76
N ALA A 316 -8.54 7.05 15.50
CA ALA A 316 -7.75 7.64 14.41
C ALA A 316 -8.64 7.87 13.18
N GLY A 317 -8.30 8.86 12.37
CA GLY A 317 -8.95 9.09 11.08
C GLY A 317 -10.33 9.72 11.10
N VAL A 318 -10.79 10.22 12.24
CA VAL A 318 -12.10 10.88 12.35
C VAL A 318 -11.93 12.25 13.00
N ASP A 319 -12.40 13.28 12.31
CA ASP A 319 -12.41 14.63 12.86
C ASP A 319 -13.76 14.87 13.57
N VAL A 320 -13.79 14.52 14.83
CA VAL A 320 -14.98 14.64 15.69
C VAL A 320 -14.61 15.29 17.00
N SER A 321 -15.50 16.16 17.52
CA SER A 321 -15.45 16.69 18.87
C SER A 321 -16.74 16.43 19.61
N SER A 322 -16.66 16.20 20.91
CA SER A 322 -17.80 15.95 21.79
C SER A 322 -17.71 16.76 23.07
N ALA A 323 -18.85 17.15 23.64
CA ALA A 323 -18.91 17.80 24.94
C ALA A 323 -18.90 16.79 26.10
N THR A 324 -19.32 15.56 25.83
CA THR A 324 -19.31 14.44 26.78
C THR A 324 -18.72 13.22 26.11
N LEU A 325 -17.81 12.54 26.79
CA LEU A 325 -17.19 11.29 26.35
C LEU A 325 -17.46 10.19 27.37
N PHE A 326 -18.00 9.07 26.92
CA PHE A 326 -17.98 7.80 27.63
C PHE A 326 -16.95 6.89 26.96
N THR A 327 -16.06 6.29 27.72
CA THR A 327 -15.08 5.34 27.20
C THR A 327 -14.94 4.12 28.09
N GLU A 328 -14.99 2.93 27.53
CA GLU A 328 -14.47 1.75 28.22
C GLU A 328 -12.96 1.88 28.39
N VAL A 329 -12.43 1.26 29.46
CA VAL A 329 -10.95 1.15 29.66
C VAL A 329 -10.35 0.47 28.44
N ALA A 330 -9.27 1.03 27.92
CA ALA A 330 -8.49 0.56 26.80
C ALA A 330 -7.01 0.81 27.08
N PRO A 331 -6.04 0.28 26.29
CA PRO A 331 -4.65 0.66 26.42
C PRO A 331 -4.46 2.17 26.46
N TRP A 332 -3.47 2.64 27.20
CA TRP A 332 -3.31 4.08 27.47
C TRP A 332 -3.26 4.94 26.20
N GLU A 333 -2.58 4.47 25.17
CA GLU A 333 -2.49 5.13 23.88
C GLU A 333 -3.88 5.32 23.23
N SER A 334 -4.75 4.31 23.30
CA SER A 334 -6.14 4.39 22.83
C SER A 334 -6.94 5.36 23.69
N VAL A 335 -6.77 5.33 25.01
CA VAL A 335 -7.44 6.29 25.93
C VAL A 335 -7.06 7.73 25.56
N VAL A 336 -5.77 8.03 25.35
CA VAL A 336 -5.30 9.37 24.94
C VAL A 336 -5.93 9.80 23.62
N GLN A 337 -6.04 8.91 22.66
CA GLN A 337 -6.69 9.19 21.37
C GLN A 337 -8.18 9.49 21.53
N ARG A 338 -8.91 8.73 22.38
CA ARG A 338 -10.31 8.94 22.69
C ARG A 338 -10.51 10.28 23.41
N LEU A 339 -9.67 10.58 24.40
CA LEU A 339 -9.66 11.88 25.09
C LEU A 339 -9.42 13.05 24.12
N GLY A 340 -8.62 12.83 23.09
CA GLY A 340 -8.40 13.77 22.00
C GLY A 340 -9.65 14.05 21.14
N ARG A 341 -10.74 13.29 21.29
CA ARG A 341 -12.03 13.49 20.61
C ARG A 341 -13.06 14.21 21.48
N CYS A 342 -12.71 14.54 22.70
CA CYS A 342 -13.54 15.30 23.61
C CYS A 342 -13.00 16.72 23.75
N ASN A 343 -13.86 17.76 23.59
CA ASN A 343 -13.45 19.17 23.61
C ASN A 343 -12.19 19.42 22.79
N ARG A 344 -12.18 18.93 21.56
CA ARG A 344 -10.98 18.85 20.69
C ARG A 344 -10.40 20.22 20.36
N TYR A 345 -11.27 21.18 20.16
CA TYR A 345 -10.91 22.54 19.75
C TYR A 345 -10.96 23.56 20.89
N GLY A 346 -11.34 23.13 22.10
CA GLY A 346 -11.57 24.03 23.23
C GLY A 346 -12.91 24.75 23.18
N GLU A 347 -13.87 24.22 22.44
CA GLU A 347 -15.19 24.82 22.19
C GLU A 347 -16.11 24.76 23.43
N VAL A 348 -15.87 23.82 24.35
CA VAL A 348 -16.60 23.72 25.61
C VAL A 348 -15.91 24.51 26.71
N VAL A 349 -16.25 25.79 26.83
CA VAL A 349 -15.57 26.76 27.73
C VAL A 349 -15.57 26.30 29.19
N ASP A 350 -16.73 25.81 29.69
CA ASP A 350 -16.87 25.33 31.07
C ASP A 350 -16.21 23.98 31.34
N GLY A 351 -15.65 23.38 30.32
CA GLY A 351 -15.03 22.07 30.32
C GLY A 351 -15.98 20.93 29.96
N ALA A 352 -15.41 19.98 29.23
CA ALA A 352 -16.10 18.75 28.85
C ALA A 352 -16.03 17.70 29.97
N GLN A 353 -16.90 16.70 29.87
CA GLN A 353 -16.95 15.59 30.84
C GLN A 353 -16.48 14.28 30.18
N VAL A 354 -15.67 13.56 30.92
CA VAL A 354 -15.20 12.22 30.49
C VAL A 354 -15.58 11.22 31.57
N PHE A 355 -16.35 10.22 31.16
CA PHE A 355 -16.73 9.10 32.00
C PHE A 355 -16.02 7.82 31.51
N TRP A 356 -15.20 7.22 32.36
CA TRP A 356 -14.61 5.94 32.01
C TRP A 356 -15.32 4.78 32.70
N VAL A 357 -15.54 3.71 31.94
CA VAL A 357 -16.24 2.50 32.33
C VAL A 357 -15.22 1.37 32.52
N ASP A 358 -15.17 0.79 33.66
CA ASP A 358 -14.29 -0.34 33.94
C ASP A 358 -14.74 -1.61 33.23
N VAL A 359 -13.78 -2.38 32.75
CA VAL A 359 -13.98 -3.64 32.04
C VAL A 359 -13.17 -4.71 32.78
N SER A 360 -13.79 -5.85 33.07
CA SER A 360 -13.08 -6.96 33.74
C SER A 360 -11.98 -7.58 32.88
N ASP A 361 -10.95 -8.12 33.51
CA ASP A 361 -9.85 -8.79 32.81
C ASP A 361 -10.32 -10.00 31.97
N ARG A 362 -11.46 -10.61 32.32
CA ARG A 362 -12.09 -11.70 31.56
C ARG A 362 -12.74 -11.23 30.27
N GLU A 363 -13.07 -9.96 30.20
CA GLU A 363 -13.70 -9.29 29.06
C GLU A 363 -12.74 -8.28 28.40
N ALA A 364 -11.42 -8.48 28.58
CA ALA A 364 -10.39 -7.57 28.08
C ALA A 364 -10.33 -7.51 26.55
N ALA A 365 -10.78 -8.55 25.86
CA ALA A 365 -10.74 -8.56 24.40
C ALA A 365 -11.32 -7.30 23.75
N PRO A 366 -10.65 -6.75 22.74
CA PRO A 366 -9.52 -7.30 21.99
C PRO A 366 -8.12 -6.99 22.59
N TYR A 367 -8.03 -6.50 23.82
CA TYR A 367 -6.79 -6.04 24.42
C TYR A 367 -6.23 -7.05 25.43
N GLU A 368 -4.94 -6.91 25.75
CA GLU A 368 -4.29 -7.68 26.81
C GLU A 368 -4.65 -7.10 28.19
N ALA A 369 -4.84 -7.99 29.18
CA ALA A 369 -5.28 -7.59 30.51
C ALA A 369 -4.29 -6.65 31.22
N GLU A 370 -2.98 -6.85 31.03
CA GLU A 370 -1.92 -6.03 31.59
C GLU A 370 -1.99 -4.59 31.09
N ALA A 371 -2.27 -4.38 29.81
CA ALA A 371 -2.42 -3.05 29.21
C ALA A 371 -3.65 -2.33 29.79
N LEU A 372 -4.76 -3.05 30.05
CA LEU A 372 -5.93 -2.49 30.69
C LEU A 372 -5.68 -2.14 32.15
N GLN A 373 -4.92 -2.96 32.91
CA GLN A 373 -4.56 -2.66 34.31
C GLN A 373 -3.73 -1.39 34.40
N ALA A 374 -2.74 -1.20 33.54
CA ALA A 374 -1.92 0.01 33.50
C ALA A 374 -2.77 1.25 33.21
N ALA A 375 -3.67 1.21 32.24
CA ALA A 375 -4.57 2.31 31.89
C ALA A 375 -5.57 2.61 33.02
N ARG A 376 -6.11 1.56 33.67
CA ARG A 376 -7.03 1.68 34.81
C ARG A 376 -6.39 2.45 35.98
N HIS A 377 -5.12 2.16 36.26
CA HIS A 377 -4.36 2.87 37.32
C HIS A 377 -4.22 4.35 37.00
N LEU A 378 -3.77 4.71 35.80
CA LEU A 378 -3.64 6.10 35.36
C LEU A 378 -4.98 6.85 35.37
N LEU A 379 -6.05 6.23 34.89
CA LEU A 379 -7.40 6.84 34.91
C LEU A 379 -7.90 7.09 36.35
N ALA A 380 -7.58 6.19 37.28
CA ALA A 380 -7.94 6.35 38.69
C ALA A 380 -7.14 7.49 39.36
N GLU A 381 -5.86 7.66 39.02
CA GLU A 381 -5.04 8.79 39.47
C GLU A 381 -5.55 10.14 38.95
N MET A 382 -6.17 10.13 37.77
CA MET A 382 -6.73 11.32 37.14
C MET A 382 -8.18 11.64 37.56
N GLU A 383 -8.73 10.95 38.53
CA GLU A 383 -10.11 11.18 39.00
C GLU A 383 -10.33 12.65 39.43
N GLY A 384 -11.28 13.33 38.82
CA GLY A 384 -11.56 14.76 39.05
C GLY A 384 -10.56 15.72 38.38
N ALA A 385 -9.47 15.24 37.86
CA ALA A 385 -8.47 16.05 37.17
C ALA A 385 -8.84 16.34 35.71
N SER A 386 -8.12 17.30 35.11
CA SER A 386 -8.29 17.62 33.68
C SER A 386 -7.38 16.77 32.81
N ALA A 387 -7.96 16.12 31.80
CA ALA A 387 -7.21 15.43 30.73
C ALA A 387 -7.00 16.31 29.49
N SER A 388 -6.65 17.59 29.69
CA SER A 388 -6.25 18.43 28.56
C SER A 388 -4.99 17.87 27.88
N PRO A 389 -4.76 18.12 26.57
CA PRO A 389 -3.55 17.66 25.90
C PRO A 389 -2.27 18.04 26.63
N GLN A 390 -2.22 19.25 27.19
CA GLN A 390 -1.07 19.71 27.98
C GLN A 390 -0.91 18.93 29.30
N ALA A 391 -2.02 18.55 29.96
CA ALA A 391 -1.96 17.78 31.19
C ALA A 391 -1.54 16.32 30.96
N LEU A 392 -1.83 15.79 29.77
CA LEU A 392 -1.46 14.43 29.37
C LEU A 392 0.03 14.31 28.94
N GLU A 393 0.69 15.44 28.65
CA GLU A 393 2.11 15.45 28.36
C GLU A 393 2.90 14.96 29.60
N GLY A 394 3.66 13.90 29.41
CA GLY A 394 4.48 13.32 30.50
C GLY A 394 3.77 12.25 31.34
N ILE A 395 2.44 12.08 31.20
CA ILE A 395 1.74 10.95 31.83
C ILE A 395 1.99 9.69 31.00
N ARG A 396 2.74 8.75 31.58
CA ARG A 396 3.07 7.47 30.95
C ARG A 396 2.91 6.35 31.95
N PRO A 397 2.46 5.15 31.50
CA PRO A 397 2.43 3.98 32.37
C PRO A 397 3.82 3.69 32.94
N HIS A 398 3.92 3.48 34.25
CA HIS A 398 5.19 3.07 34.86
C HIS A 398 5.74 1.75 34.30
N ALA A 399 4.85 0.88 33.80
CA ALA A 399 5.18 -0.37 33.12
C ALA A 399 5.80 -0.17 31.72
N ALA A 400 5.63 0.98 31.09
CA ALA A 400 6.24 1.31 29.79
C ALA A 400 7.76 1.50 29.84
N ARG A 401 8.38 1.33 31.02
CA ARG A 401 9.84 1.29 31.16
C ARG A 401 10.46 -0.06 30.83
N SER A 402 9.69 -1.12 30.69
CA SER A 402 10.19 -2.34 30.07
C SER A 402 10.25 -2.10 28.57
N PRO A 403 11.40 -2.28 27.92
CA PRO A 403 11.44 -2.23 26.46
C PRO A 403 10.36 -3.19 25.96
N VAL A 404 9.47 -2.69 25.12
CA VAL A 404 8.51 -3.57 24.42
C VAL A 404 9.35 -4.60 23.71
N VAL A 405 9.38 -5.82 24.24
CA VAL A 405 10.08 -6.92 23.58
C VAL A 405 9.28 -7.21 22.34
N VAL A 406 9.77 -6.73 21.21
CA VAL A 406 9.18 -7.05 19.93
C VAL A 406 9.43 -8.53 19.68
N THR A 407 8.40 -9.31 19.87
CA THR A 407 8.41 -10.74 19.56
C THR A 407 8.20 -10.99 18.06
N GLY A 408 7.94 -9.94 17.29
CA GLY A 408 7.66 -10.00 15.86
C GLY A 408 8.90 -10.20 14.98
N HIS A 409 8.66 -10.36 13.70
CA HIS A 409 9.72 -10.48 12.70
C HIS A 409 10.36 -9.11 12.41
N VAL A 410 11.68 -9.01 12.59
CA VAL A 410 12.46 -7.82 12.25
C VAL A 410 13.09 -8.01 10.88
N LEU A 411 12.94 -7.01 10.01
CA LEU A 411 13.58 -6.98 8.68
C LEU A 411 15.11 -6.88 8.85
N ARG A 412 15.84 -7.86 8.34
CA ARG A 412 17.32 -7.88 8.38
C ARG A 412 17.88 -7.58 7.00
N ARG A 413 19.17 -7.23 6.92
CA ARG A 413 19.88 -7.04 5.66
C ARG A 413 19.69 -8.23 4.71
N ARG A 414 19.83 -9.46 5.18
CA ARG A 414 19.66 -10.67 4.38
C ARG A 414 18.27 -10.82 3.78
N ASP A 415 17.24 -10.39 4.53
CA ASP A 415 15.86 -10.44 4.07
C ASP A 415 15.64 -9.44 2.93
N LEU A 416 16.14 -8.19 3.07
CA LEU A 416 16.08 -7.18 2.03
C LEU A 416 16.87 -7.59 0.76
N VAL A 417 18.07 -8.13 0.93
CA VAL A 417 18.89 -8.64 -0.17
C VAL A 417 18.19 -9.79 -0.91
N GLY A 418 17.50 -10.68 -0.17
CA GLY A 418 16.67 -11.75 -0.75
C GLY A 418 15.44 -11.21 -1.48
N LEU A 419 14.82 -10.14 -0.97
CA LEU A 419 13.68 -9.48 -1.61
C LEU A 419 14.05 -8.74 -2.90
N PHE A 420 15.32 -8.42 -3.13
CA PHE A 420 15.78 -7.79 -4.37
C PHE A 420 15.51 -8.69 -5.58
N ASP A 421 15.64 -10.00 -5.46
CA ASP A 421 15.28 -10.94 -6.52
C ASP A 421 13.76 -11.15 -6.55
N THR A 422 13.13 -10.72 -7.65
CA THR A 422 11.71 -10.89 -7.90
C THR A 422 11.40 -12.12 -8.76
N THR A 423 12.40 -12.88 -9.15
CA THR A 423 12.21 -14.14 -9.85
C THR A 423 11.49 -15.14 -8.94
N PRO A 424 10.36 -15.73 -9.35
CA PRO A 424 9.68 -16.76 -8.56
C PRO A 424 10.60 -17.96 -8.33
N ASP A 425 10.42 -18.67 -7.23
CA ASP A 425 11.09 -19.96 -7.05
C ASP A 425 10.55 -21.01 -8.04
N LEU A 426 11.09 -22.24 -8.00
CA LEU A 426 10.65 -23.31 -8.91
C LEU A 426 9.19 -23.74 -8.69
N THR A 427 8.59 -23.38 -7.54
CA THR A 427 7.17 -23.63 -7.24
C THR A 427 6.26 -22.46 -7.65
N GLY A 428 6.87 -21.39 -8.18
CA GLY A 428 6.15 -20.16 -8.53
C GLY A 428 5.82 -19.24 -7.35
N GLN A 429 6.32 -19.57 -6.15
CA GLN A 429 6.08 -18.77 -4.95
C GLN A 429 7.07 -17.62 -4.78
N HIS A 430 6.68 -16.64 -3.98
CA HIS A 430 7.48 -15.49 -3.59
C HIS A 430 7.62 -15.41 -2.06
N LEU A 431 8.68 -14.71 -1.63
CA LEU A 431 8.86 -14.42 -0.20
C LEU A 431 7.69 -13.56 0.31
N ASP A 432 7.00 -14.06 1.33
CA ASP A 432 5.92 -13.33 1.99
C ASP A 432 6.48 -12.24 2.91
N VAL A 433 6.03 -11.00 2.71
CA VAL A 433 6.43 -9.82 3.50
C VAL A 433 5.41 -9.44 4.57
N SER A 434 4.27 -10.11 4.64
CA SER A 434 3.19 -9.80 5.60
C SER A 434 3.69 -9.76 7.04
N ARG A 435 4.60 -10.68 7.41
CA ARG A 435 5.25 -10.75 8.72
C ARG A 435 6.06 -9.51 9.12
N PHE A 436 6.49 -8.69 8.16
CA PHE A 436 7.19 -7.43 8.39
C PHE A 436 6.27 -6.22 8.43
N ILE A 437 4.97 -6.42 8.17
CA ILE A 437 3.98 -5.34 8.01
C ILE A 437 2.91 -5.41 9.09
N ARG A 438 2.43 -6.61 9.42
CA ARG A 438 1.36 -6.80 10.41
C ARG A 438 1.68 -7.91 11.42
N GLU A 439 1.22 -7.70 12.65
CA GLU A 439 1.14 -8.75 13.65
C GLU A 439 -0.17 -9.53 13.43
N GLY A 440 -0.04 -10.81 13.10
CA GLY A 440 -1.16 -11.70 12.89
C GLY A 440 -1.70 -11.71 11.46
N ALA A 441 -2.39 -12.79 11.11
CA ALA A 441 -3.11 -12.90 9.85
C ALA A 441 -4.36 -12.00 9.91
N ASP A 442 -4.68 -11.30 8.82
CA ASP A 442 -6.01 -10.70 8.64
C ASP A 442 -7.03 -11.82 8.84
N LEU A 443 -7.80 -11.73 9.93
CA LEU A 443 -8.77 -12.76 10.30
C LEU A 443 -10.14 -12.49 9.69
N ASP A 444 -10.26 -11.55 8.76
CA ASP A 444 -11.51 -11.18 8.11
C ASP A 444 -11.64 -11.83 6.72
N VAL A 445 -12.89 -12.13 6.38
CA VAL A 445 -13.39 -12.35 5.03
C VAL A 445 -14.27 -11.18 4.63
N PHE A 446 -14.53 -11.03 3.35
CA PHE A 446 -15.34 -9.93 2.84
C PHE A 446 -16.64 -10.48 2.25
N LEU A 447 -17.76 -10.03 2.77
CA LEU A 447 -19.07 -10.43 2.29
C LEU A 447 -19.66 -9.34 1.39
N TYR A 448 -20.35 -9.75 0.31
CA TYR A 448 -21.16 -8.85 -0.51
C TYR A 448 -22.41 -9.54 -1.01
N TRP A 449 -23.43 -8.77 -1.38
CA TRP A 449 -24.75 -9.26 -1.71
C TRP A 449 -25.12 -8.89 -3.15
N ARG A 450 -25.75 -9.84 -3.84
CA ARG A 450 -26.32 -9.67 -5.18
C ARG A 450 -27.69 -10.32 -5.26
N GLU A 451 -28.44 -9.95 -6.26
CA GLU A 451 -29.74 -10.51 -6.54
C GLU A 451 -29.66 -11.38 -7.80
N TRP A 452 -30.23 -12.57 -7.72
CA TRP A 452 -30.44 -13.50 -8.82
C TRP A 452 -31.65 -14.41 -8.49
N PRO A 453 -32.20 -15.28 -9.41
CA PRO A 453 -33.33 -16.14 -9.09
C PRO A 453 -33.01 -17.07 -7.90
N VAL A 454 -33.85 -17.01 -6.87
CA VAL A 454 -33.69 -17.80 -5.63
C VAL A 454 -33.67 -19.30 -5.95
N GLY A 455 -32.74 -20.03 -5.33
CA GLY A 455 -32.58 -21.48 -5.55
C GLY A 455 -31.73 -21.85 -6.75
N GLN A 456 -31.24 -20.88 -7.52
CA GLN A 456 -30.32 -21.10 -8.62
C GLN A 456 -28.88 -20.74 -8.22
N GLN A 457 -27.92 -21.24 -8.98
CA GLN A 457 -26.52 -20.83 -8.88
C GLN A 457 -26.37 -19.39 -9.40
N PRO A 458 -25.47 -18.58 -8.80
CA PRO A 458 -25.20 -17.24 -9.31
C PRO A 458 -24.78 -17.28 -10.78
N PRO A 459 -25.29 -16.37 -11.64
CA PRO A 459 -24.84 -16.25 -13.02
C PRO A 459 -23.34 -15.95 -13.10
N ARG A 460 -22.64 -16.56 -14.06
CA ARG A 460 -21.21 -16.32 -14.28
C ARG A 460 -20.88 -14.85 -14.56
N GLN A 461 -21.80 -14.16 -15.23
CA GLN A 461 -21.65 -12.77 -15.68
C GLN A 461 -21.98 -11.73 -14.59
N LEU A 462 -22.15 -12.14 -13.32
CA LEU A 462 -22.33 -11.17 -12.24
C LEU A 462 -21.13 -10.24 -12.18
N PRO A 463 -21.36 -8.91 -12.08
CA PRO A 463 -20.27 -7.95 -11.93
C PRO A 463 -19.42 -8.29 -10.72
N SER A 464 -18.10 -8.23 -10.88
CA SER A 464 -17.17 -8.33 -9.76
C SER A 464 -17.52 -7.29 -8.68
N PRO A 465 -17.39 -7.63 -7.40
CA PRO A 465 -17.71 -6.69 -6.34
C PRO A 465 -16.76 -5.51 -6.38
N VAL A 466 -17.30 -4.31 -6.26
CA VAL A 466 -16.52 -3.13 -5.96
C VAL A 466 -16.30 -3.03 -4.46
N ARG A 467 -15.20 -2.42 -4.06
CA ARG A 467 -14.80 -2.36 -2.67
C ARG A 467 -15.83 -1.71 -1.74
N SER A 468 -16.56 -0.70 -2.22
CA SER A 468 -17.61 0.00 -1.47
C SER A 468 -18.72 -0.92 -0.95
N GLU A 469 -18.85 -2.12 -1.53
CA GLU A 469 -19.83 -3.13 -1.17
C GLU A 469 -19.33 -4.19 -0.18
N LEU A 470 -18.01 -4.29 0.01
CA LEU A 470 -17.39 -5.37 0.77
C LEU A 470 -17.51 -5.14 2.28
N CYS A 471 -18.29 -5.96 2.95
CA CYS A 471 -18.45 -5.96 4.40
C CYS A 471 -17.37 -6.85 5.03
N PRO A 472 -16.45 -6.32 5.86
CA PRO A 472 -15.47 -7.14 6.57
C PRO A 472 -16.14 -7.90 7.72
N VAL A 473 -15.91 -9.21 7.78
CA VAL A 473 -16.46 -10.12 8.79
C VAL A 473 -15.37 -11.06 9.27
N PRO A 474 -15.20 -11.27 10.59
CA PRO A 474 -14.23 -12.24 11.09
C PRO A 474 -14.46 -13.64 10.54
N VAL A 475 -13.38 -14.33 10.17
CA VAL A 475 -13.43 -15.69 9.61
C VAL A 475 -14.25 -16.63 10.48
N TYR A 476 -14.12 -16.53 11.83
CA TYR A 476 -14.84 -17.41 12.73
C TYR A 476 -16.36 -17.18 12.69
N GLU A 477 -16.82 -15.92 12.53
CA GLU A 477 -18.24 -15.60 12.38
C GLU A 477 -18.78 -16.07 11.03
N ALA A 478 -18.03 -15.87 9.96
CA ALA A 478 -18.41 -16.36 8.63
C ALA A 478 -18.53 -17.91 8.63
N ARG A 479 -17.58 -18.62 9.25
CA ARG A 479 -17.64 -20.07 9.42
C ARG A 479 -18.85 -20.50 10.23
N LYS A 480 -19.12 -19.83 11.37
CA LYS A 480 -20.28 -20.10 12.23
C LYS A 480 -21.58 -19.91 11.45
N MET A 481 -21.73 -18.80 10.72
CA MET A 481 -22.88 -18.50 9.87
C MET A 481 -23.17 -19.64 8.86
N LEU A 482 -22.10 -20.19 8.23
CA LEU A 482 -22.24 -21.30 7.28
C LEU A 482 -22.50 -22.64 7.97
N GLN A 483 -21.98 -22.88 9.17
CA GLN A 483 -22.19 -24.11 9.96
C GLN A 483 -23.62 -24.23 10.46
N GLU A 484 -24.28 -23.14 10.80
CA GLU A 484 -25.67 -23.11 11.24
C GLU A 484 -26.67 -23.47 10.13
N GLY A 485 -26.17 -23.62 8.87
CA GLY A 485 -26.90 -24.21 7.75
C GLY A 485 -28.04 -23.38 7.17
N HIS A 486 -28.23 -22.16 7.65
CA HIS A 486 -29.32 -21.30 7.24
C HIS A 486 -28.99 -20.39 6.05
N ARG A 487 -27.73 -20.32 5.67
CA ARG A 487 -27.23 -19.45 4.61
C ARG A 487 -26.25 -20.16 3.71
N GLN A 488 -26.31 -19.84 2.43
CA GLN A 488 -25.41 -20.36 1.40
C GLN A 488 -24.57 -19.19 0.86
N ALA A 489 -23.27 -19.29 0.97
CA ALA A 489 -22.34 -18.35 0.34
C ALA A 489 -21.63 -19.03 -0.83
N TRP A 490 -21.17 -18.22 -1.76
CA TRP A 490 -20.48 -18.65 -2.96
C TRP A 490 -19.09 -18.05 -3.04
N LEU A 491 -18.14 -18.86 -3.49
CA LEU A 491 -16.78 -18.44 -3.83
C LEU A 491 -16.61 -18.50 -5.35
N TRP A 492 -15.89 -17.54 -5.90
CA TRP A 492 -15.45 -17.66 -7.28
C TRP A 492 -14.19 -18.51 -7.33
N ASP A 493 -14.25 -19.62 -8.05
CA ASP A 493 -13.10 -20.50 -8.31
C ASP A 493 -12.69 -20.37 -9.79
N PRO A 494 -11.52 -19.80 -10.08
CA PRO A 494 -11.03 -19.63 -11.46
C PRO A 494 -10.71 -20.97 -12.13
N LEU A 495 -10.55 -22.07 -11.38
CA LEU A 495 -10.26 -23.39 -11.89
C LEU A 495 -11.51 -24.26 -12.09
N ALA A 496 -12.67 -23.82 -11.60
CA ALA A 496 -13.92 -24.55 -11.78
C ALA A 496 -14.27 -24.70 -13.27
N GLU A 497 -15.07 -25.73 -13.58
CA GLU A 497 -15.57 -26.02 -14.92
C GLU A 497 -14.46 -26.08 -15.98
N SER A 498 -13.44 -26.89 -15.72
CA SER A 498 -12.31 -27.13 -16.65
C SER A 498 -11.48 -25.87 -16.99
N GLY A 499 -11.35 -24.96 -16.03
CA GLY A 499 -10.50 -23.75 -16.16
C GLY A 499 -11.22 -22.54 -16.76
N GLN A 500 -12.54 -22.60 -16.92
CA GLN A 500 -13.33 -21.43 -17.37
C GLN A 500 -13.80 -20.53 -16.23
N GLY A 501 -13.53 -20.93 -14.96
CA GLY A 501 -14.00 -20.27 -13.76
C GLY A 501 -15.50 -20.50 -13.49
N GLY A 502 -15.88 -20.47 -12.22
CA GLY A 502 -17.28 -20.68 -11.83
C GLY A 502 -17.51 -20.42 -10.34
N TRP A 503 -18.79 -20.31 -9.99
CA TRP A 503 -19.21 -20.19 -8.61
C TRP A 503 -19.26 -21.56 -7.94
N VAL A 504 -18.57 -21.71 -6.82
CA VAL A 504 -18.61 -22.91 -5.98
C VAL A 504 -19.21 -22.58 -4.62
N VAL A 505 -19.96 -23.50 -4.06
CA VAL A 505 -20.54 -23.34 -2.71
C VAL A 505 -19.44 -23.28 -1.68
N ALA A 506 -19.38 -22.20 -0.90
CA ALA A 506 -18.43 -22.03 0.17
C ALA A 506 -18.75 -22.97 1.35
N ARG A 507 -17.83 -23.82 1.72
CA ARG A 507 -17.94 -24.68 2.92
C ARG A 507 -17.20 -24.05 4.09
N PRO A 508 -17.64 -24.23 5.34
CA PRO A 508 -16.96 -23.66 6.51
C PRO A 508 -15.45 -23.96 6.57
N ALA A 509 -15.06 -25.17 6.14
CA ALA A 509 -13.65 -25.60 6.11
C ALA A 509 -12.81 -24.88 5.04
N ASP A 510 -13.44 -24.36 3.99
CA ASP A 510 -12.78 -23.74 2.84
C ASP A 510 -12.53 -22.24 3.06
N ILE A 511 -13.15 -21.67 4.08
CA ILE A 511 -13.04 -20.23 4.37
C ILE A 511 -11.65 -19.90 4.88
N ARG A 512 -11.01 -18.93 4.20
CA ARG A 512 -9.67 -18.41 4.52
C ARG A 512 -9.72 -16.90 4.67
N PRO A 513 -8.84 -16.30 5.47
CA PRO A 513 -8.68 -14.85 5.53
C PRO A 513 -8.50 -14.22 4.15
N GLY A 514 -9.08 -13.04 3.95
CA GLY A 514 -8.98 -12.28 2.72
C GLY A 514 -9.91 -12.71 1.57
N GLN A 515 -10.61 -13.85 1.69
CA GLN A 515 -11.56 -14.30 0.68
C GLN A 515 -12.78 -13.40 0.58
N VAL A 516 -13.35 -13.35 -0.62
CA VAL A 516 -14.59 -12.63 -0.92
C VAL A 516 -15.72 -13.65 -1.14
N LEU A 517 -16.79 -13.51 -0.36
CA LEU A 517 -17.95 -14.40 -0.37
C LEU A 517 -19.17 -13.67 -0.91
N LEU A 518 -19.85 -14.27 -1.87
CA LEU A 518 -21.12 -13.79 -2.40
C LEU A 518 -22.31 -14.44 -1.67
N LEU A 519 -23.24 -13.61 -1.23
CA LEU A 519 -24.52 -14.02 -0.68
C LEU A 519 -25.68 -13.48 -1.54
N HIS A 520 -26.81 -14.19 -1.53
CA HIS A 520 -28.04 -13.67 -2.09
C HIS A 520 -28.67 -12.64 -1.14
N THR A 521 -29.23 -11.55 -1.68
CA THR A 521 -29.83 -10.46 -0.89
C THR A 521 -30.87 -10.95 0.12
N SER A 522 -31.70 -11.93 -0.23
CA SER A 522 -32.75 -12.49 0.63
C SER A 522 -32.21 -13.26 1.85
N GLN A 523 -30.93 -13.53 1.94
CA GLN A 523 -30.36 -14.30 3.06
C GLN A 523 -30.08 -13.44 4.28
N GLY A 524 -30.17 -12.11 4.17
CA GLY A 524 -29.95 -11.21 5.31
C GLY A 524 -28.49 -11.17 5.77
N GLY A 525 -28.31 -10.93 7.07
CA GLY A 525 -26.98 -10.87 7.72
C GLY A 525 -26.38 -9.47 7.79
N TYR A 526 -27.10 -8.45 7.28
CA TYR A 526 -26.63 -7.07 7.29
C TYR A 526 -27.81 -6.10 7.35
N GLN A 527 -27.65 -5.03 8.09
CA GLN A 527 -28.62 -3.93 8.17
C GLN A 527 -27.90 -2.59 7.98
N LEU A 528 -28.57 -1.61 7.36
CA LEU A 528 -27.98 -0.29 7.11
C LEU A 528 -27.64 0.46 8.42
N GLU A 529 -28.43 0.23 9.46
CA GLU A 529 -28.31 0.89 10.76
C GLU A 529 -27.23 0.28 11.65
N THR A 530 -27.07 -1.04 11.60
CA THR A 530 -26.23 -1.79 12.54
C THR A 530 -25.04 -2.48 11.91
N GLY A 531 -24.92 -2.43 10.57
CA GLY A 531 -23.86 -3.13 9.84
C GLY A 531 -24.04 -4.64 9.81
N TRP A 532 -22.96 -5.39 9.90
CA TRP A 532 -23.00 -6.85 10.00
C TRP A 532 -23.80 -7.30 11.23
N THR A 533 -24.90 -7.98 10.99
CA THR A 533 -25.85 -8.46 12.00
C THR A 533 -26.27 -9.89 11.61
N PRO A 534 -25.51 -10.91 12.03
CA PRO A 534 -25.71 -12.29 11.55
C PRO A 534 -27.10 -12.87 11.88
N GLU A 535 -27.80 -12.32 12.86
CA GLU A 535 -29.15 -12.76 13.22
C GLU A 535 -30.25 -12.18 12.30
N SER A 536 -29.96 -11.07 11.59
CA SER A 536 -30.96 -10.42 10.72
C SER A 536 -31.29 -11.31 9.50
N ARG A 537 -32.57 -11.46 9.23
CA ARG A 537 -33.11 -12.12 8.04
C ARG A 537 -33.71 -11.16 7.02
N GLU A 538 -33.61 -9.87 7.28
CA GLU A 538 -34.10 -8.85 6.36
C GLU A 538 -33.28 -8.86 5.07
N PRO A 539 -33.91 -8.70 3.90
CA PRO A 539 -33.17 -8.59 2.64
C PRO A 539 -32.16 -7.44 2.65
N VAL A 540 -30.97 -7.73 2.20
CA VAL A 540 -29.88 -6.74 2.19
C VAL A 540 -29.94 -5.91 0.91
N PRO A 541 -30.02 -4.57 1.00
CA PRO A 541 -30.00 -3.71 -0.19
C PRO A 541 -28.66 -3.82 -0.93
N VAL A 542 -28.73 -3.94 -2.26
CA VAL A 542 -27.51 -3.89 -3.10
C VAL A 542 -27.02 -2.45 -3.13
N VAL A 543 -25.71 -2.26 -3.00
CA VAL A 543 -25.08 -0.95 -3.18
C VAL A 543 -25.09 -0.59 -4.65
N THR A 544 -25.80 0.50 -5.01
CA THR A 544 -25.74 1.06 -6.34
C THR A 544 -24.49 1.91 -6.48
N VAL A 545 -23.58 1.51 -7.35
CA VAL A 545 -22.39 2.28 -7.67
C VAL A 545 -22.62 2.99 -9.00
N ASP A 546 -22.72 4.30 -8.97
CA ASP A 546 -22.68 5.13 -10.16
C ASP A 546 -21.27 5.10 -10.75
N GLY A 547 -21.11 4.40 -11.87
CA GLY A 547 -19.88 4.45 -12.64
C GLY A 547 -19.19 3.09 -12.84
N LYS A 548 -18.67 2.95 -14.01
CA LYS A 548 -17.93 1.87 -14.66
C LYS A 548 -17.24 0.90 -13.67
N PRO A 549 -17.32 -0.40 -13.94
CA PRO A 549 -16.58 -1.37 -13.14
C PRO A 549 -15.10 -1.00 -13.15
N SER A 550 -14.55 -0.77 -11.97
CA SER A 550 -13.10 -0.66 -11.78
C SER A 550 -12.46 -1.96 -12.28
N PRO A 551 -11.39 -1.91 -13.07
CA PRO A 551 -10.74 -3.13 -13.53
C PRO A 551 -10.36 -3.97 -12.31
N SER A 552 -10.72 -5.23 -12.36
CA SER A 552 -10.57 -6.29 -11.38
C SER A 552 -9.21 -6.31 -10.68
N SER A 553 -9.15 -5.86 -9.44
CA SER A 553 -7.96 -6.00 -8.60
C SER A 553 -8.14 -6.89 -7.37
N LEU A 554 -9.25 -7.65 -7.31
CA LEU A 554 -9.54 -8.60 -6.22
C LEU A 554 -9.58 -10.07 -6.66
N SER A 555 -9.19 -10.39 -7.90
CA SER A 555 -8.85 -11.76 -8.23
C SER A 555 -7.54 -12.09 -7.52
N GLY A 556 -7.57 -13.03 -6.60
CA GLY A 556 -6.38 -13.69 -6.10
C GLY A 556 -5.47 -14.03 -7.25
N SER A 557 -4.16 -13.88 -7.06
CA SER A 557 -3.10 -13.97 -8.07
C SER A 557 -3.57 -14.61 -9.36
N PRO A 558 -3.74 -13.87 -10.44
CA PRO A 558 -3.86 -14.53 -11.71
C PRO A 558 -2.55 -15.32 -11.82
N GLN A 559 -2.60 -16.61 -12.05
CA GLN A 559 -1.57 -17.19 -12.87
C GLN A 559 -1.63 -16.39 -14.17
N GLU A 560 -0.86 -15.28 -14.21
CA GLU A 560 -0.66 -14.56 -15.45
C GLU A 560 -0.19 -15.60 -16.45
N PRO A 561 -0.79 -15.69 -17.65
CA PRO A 561 -0.27 -16.53 -18.68
C PRO A 561 1.22 -16.17 -18.79
N ALA A 562 2.11 -17.15 -18.77
CA ALA A 562 3.55 -16.96 -18.85
C ALA A 562 3.98 -16.11 -20.07
N ASP A 563 3.07 -15.82 -20.96
CA ASP A 563 3.23 -15.13 -22.24
C ASP A 563 2.64 -13.72 -22.32
N SER A 564 1.94 -13.21 -21.30
CA SER A 564 1.48 -11.81 -21.34
C SER A 564 2.63 -10.85 -21.03
N ASP A 565 3.55 -10.76 -21.96
CA ASP A 565 4.63 -9.77 -21.94
C ASP A 565 4.15 -8.33 -22.19
N GLU A 566 2.90 -8.19 -22.60
CA GLU A 566 2.35 -6.99 -23.18
C GLU A 566 1.08 -6.54 -22.46
N GLY A 567 1.13 -6.45 -21.13
CA GLY A 567 0.07 -5.78 -20.36
C GLY A 567 -0.06 -4.29 -20.63
N VAL A 568 0.79 -3.75 -21.49
CA VAL A 568 0.74 -2.38 -21.99
C VAL A 568 0.68 -2.41 -23.51
N THR A 569 -0.55 -2.50 -24.03
CA THR A 569 -0.88 -1.95 -25.34
C THR A 569 -0.43 -2.73 -26.57
N THR A 570 -1.31 -3.54 -27.13
CA THR A 570 -1.28 -3.83 -28.55
C THR A 570 -1.46 -2.49 -29.29
N PRO A 571 -0.48 -1.99 -30.04
CA PRO A 571 -0.63 -0.75 -30.79
C PRO A 571 -1.62 -0.97 -31.94
N GLU A 572 -2.29 0.08 -32.36
CA GLU A 572 -3.16 0.02 -33.55
C GLU A 572 -2.37 -0.07 -34.86
N ARG A 573 -1.07 0.16 -34.80
CA ARG A 573 -0.15 0.20 -35.98
C ARG A 573 1.13 -0.59 -35.71
N TRP A 574 1.83 -0.90 -36.81
CA TRP A 574 3.17 -1.46 -36.77
C TRP A 574 4.20 -0.41 -36.32
N VAL A 575 5.08 -0.78 -35.40
CA VAL A 575 6.18 0.08 -34.92
C VAL A 575 7.49 -0.63 -35.16
N THR A 576 8.42 0.01 -35.89
CA THR A 576 9.73 -0.58 -36.17
C THR A 576 10.59 -0.63 -34.90
N LEU A 577 11.54 -1.56 -34.84
CA LEU A 577 12.50 -1.63 -33.73
C LEU A 577 13.35 -0.35 -33.65
N VAL A 578 13.67 0.24 -34.79
CA VAL A 578 14.46 1.48 -34.86
C VAL A 578 13.72 2.66 -34.26
N ASP A 579 12.45 2.85 -34.63
CA ASP A 579 11.65 3.99 -34.14
C ASP A 579 11.38 3.86 -32.65
N HIS A 580 10.95 2.67 -32.19
CA HIS A 580 10.75 2.41 -30.77
C HIS A 580 12.02 2.68 -29.94
N THR A 581 13.17 2.16 -30.38
CA THR A 581 14.42 2.37 -29.65
C THR A 581 14.82 3.84 -29.60
N ARG A 582 14.61 4.60 -30.67
CA ARG A 582 14.85 6.05 -30.67
C ARG A 582 13.94 6.77 -29.67
N ASP A 583 12.65 6.46 -29.67
CA ASP A 583 11.70 7.03 -28.70
C ASP A 583 12.12 6.74 -27.25
N VAL A 584 12.61 5.52 -26.95
CA VAL A 584 13.11 5.17 -25.61
C VAL A 584 14.40 5.93 -25.27
N ILE A 585 15.31 6.13 -26.23
CA ILE A 585 16.50 6.95 -26.02
C ILE A 585 16.11 8.39 -25.71
N ASP A 586 15.19 8.98 -26.46
CA ASP A 586 14.73 10.36 -26.28
C ASP A 586 14.07 10.55 -24.91
N GLU A 587 13.23 9.60 -24.48
CA GLU A 587 12.65 9.61 -23.13
C GLU A 587 13.73 9.48 -22.04
N THR A 588 14.74 8.65 -22.27
CA THR A 588 15.87 8.49 -21.33
C THR A 588 16.65 9.80 -21.20
N GLU A 589 16.91 10.51 -22.28
CA GLU A 589 17.58 11.82 -22.25
C GLU A 589 16.72 12.87 -21.52
N ALA A 590 15.42 12.89 -21.75
CA ALA A 590 14.50 13.79 -21.05
C ALA A 590 14.50 13.54 -19.54
N LEU A 591 14.48 12.27 -19.12
CA LEU A 591 14.59 11.87 -17.70
C LEU A 591 15.94 12.29 -17.10
N LEU A 592 17.05 12.04 -17.79
CA LEU A 592 18.39 12.40 -17.32
C LEU A 592 18.54 13.92 -17.17
N ALA A 593 18.03 14.71 -18.10
CA ALA A 593 18.03 16.16 -18.04
C ALA A 593 17.26 16.67 -16.80
N SER A 594 16.12 16.06 -16.50
CA SER A 594 15.25 16.47 -15.38
C SER A 594 15.74 15.97 -14.01
N LEU A 595 16.48 14.85 -13.97
CA LEU A 595 16.93 14.19 -12.75
C LEU A 595 18.38 14.50 -12.35
N GLY A 596 19.08 15.40 -13.07
CA GLY A 596 20.48 15.74 -12.77
C GLY A 596 20.75 16.13 -11.30
N ALA A 597 19.78 16.76 -10.64
CA ALA A 597 19.85 17.11 -9.22
C ALA A 597 19.67 15.89 -8.26
N ALA A 598 19.23 14.75 -8.77
CA ALA A 598 19.03 13.52 -7.94
C ALA A 598 20.33 12.75 -7.71
N GLY A 599 21.47 13.25 -8.18
CA GLY A 599 22.79 12.61 -7.98
C GLY A 599 23.10 11.49 -8.98
N ILE A 600 22.44 11.48 -10.14
CA ILE A 600 22.79 10.60 -11.26
C ILE A 600 24.07 11.12 -11.90
N GLY A 601 25.13 10.34 -11.82
CA GLY A 601 26.44 10.70 -12.33
C GLY A 601 26.60 10.47 -13.86
N GLN A 602 27.79 10.79 -14.35
CA GLN A 602 28.09 10.59 -15.77
C GLN A 602 28.11 9.12 -16.18
N ASP A 603 28.60 8.25 -15.29
CA ASP A 603 28.66 6.81 -15.55
C ASP A 603 27.25 6.20 -15.62
N GLU A 604 26.36 6.57 -14.68
CA GLU A 604 24.96 6.15 -14.68
C GLU A 604 24.23 6.61 -15.93
N ALA A 605 24.45 7.88 -16.33
CA ALA A 605 23.86 8.44 -17.53
C ALA A 605 24.33 7.71 -18.79
N ARG A 606 25.62 7.38 -18.87
CA ARG A 606 26.19 6.59 -19.97
C ARG A 606 25.56 5.19 -20.03
N VAL A 607 25.50 4.51 -18.87
CA VAL A 607 24.92 3.18 -18.76
C VAL A 607 23.43 3.18 -19.15
N LEU A 608 22.65 4.16 -18.69
CA LEU A 608 21.23 4.29 -19.05
C LEU A 608 21.03 4.50 -20.56
N ARG A 609 21.87 5.31 -21.22
CA ARG A 609 21.85 5.50 -22.69
C ARG A 609 22.11 4.18 -23.44
N VAL A 610 23.14 3.46 -23.03
CA VAL A 610 23.44 2.15 -23.62
C VAL A 610 22.31 1.17 -23.34
N ALA A 611 21.80 1.12 -22.13
CA ALA A 611 20.69 0.24 -21.79
C ALA A 611 19.42 0.57 -22.60
N ALA A 612 19.10 1.85 -22.80
CA ALA A 612 17.99 2.28 -23.66
C ALA A 612 18.19 1.86 -25.12
N ALA A 613 19.42 1.96 -25.63
CA ALA A 613 19.72 1.55 -27.00
C ALA A 613 19.61 0.02 -27.21
N TYR A 614 20.00 -0.76 -26.22
CA TYR A 614 20.11 -2.22 -26.34
C TYR A 614 18.91 -2.99 -25.76
N HIS A 615 17.97 -2.37 -25.03
CA HIS A 615 16.93 -3.07 -24.25
C HIS A 615 16.13 -4.07 -25.10
N ASP A 616 15.84 -3.72 -26.34
CA ASP A 616 14.97 -4.44 -27.26
C ASP A 616 15.70 -5.12 -28.46
N VAL A 617 17.02 -5.07 -28.49
CA VAL A 617 17.82 -5.69 -29.57
C VAL A 617 17.47 -7.18 -29.78
N GLY A 618 17.16 -7.89 -28.70
CA GLY A 618 16.72 -9.29 -28.73
C GLY A 618 15.43 -9.53 -29.51
N LYS A 619 14.63 -8.50 -29.76
CA LYS A 619 13.45 -8.60 -30.65
C LYS A 619 13.83 -8.90 -32.11
N ALA A 620 15.07 -8.68 -32.52
CA ALA A 620 15.56 -9.10 -33.85
C ALA A 620 15.66 -10.63 -34.04
N HIS A 621 15.44 -11.40 -32.96
CA HIS A 621 15.42 -12.86 -33.02
C HIS A 621 14.19 -13.38 -33.78
N GLU A 622 14.35 -14.45 -34.55
CA GLU A 622 13.26 -15.01 -35.36
C GLU A 622 12.04 -15.43 -34.55
N GLN A 623 12.24 -15.93 -33.31
CA GLN A 623 11.14 -16.33 -32.42
C GLN A 623 10.25 -15.15 -32.00
N PHE A 624 10.73 -13.92 -32.15
CA PHE A 624 9.94 -12.72 -31.96
C PHE A 624 9.36 -12.20 -33.27
N GLN A 625 10.15 -12.14 -34.36
CA GLN A 625 9.73 -11.56 -35.64
C GLN A 625 8.70 -12.43 -36.38
N LEU A 626 8.93 -13.75 -36.47
CA LEU A 626 8.06 -14.63 -37.24
C LEU A 626 6.59 -14.60 -36.80
N PRO A 627 6.25 -14.68 -35.49
CA PRO A 627 4.88 -14.59 -35.05
C PRO A 627 4.17 -13.29 -35.44
N LEU A 628 4.91 -12.17 -35.46
CA LEU A 628 4.36 -10.89 -35.89
C LEU A 628 4.02 -10.90 -37.37
N ILE A 629 4.97 -11.35 -38.19
CA ILE A 629 4.84 -11.42 -39.66
C ILE A 629 3.73 -12.42 -40.06
N GLU A 630 3.69 -13.59 -39.42
CA GLU A 630 2.67 -14.61 -39.67
C GLU A 630 1.24 -14.14 -39.33
N ALA A 631 1.11 -13.24 -38.37
CA ALA A 631 -0.17 -12.64 -37.99
C ALA A 631 -0.64 -11.53 -38.95
N ALA A 632 0.26 -11.03 -39.81
CA ALA A 632 -0.10 -10.03 -40.81
C ALA A 632 -0.95 -10.64 -41.94
N PRO A 633 -1.78 -9.82 -42.63
CA PRO A 633 -2.46 -10.25 -43.86
C PRO A 633 -1.45 -10.82 -44.88
N GLU A 634 -1.80 -11.91 -45.55
CA GLU A 634 -0.91 -12.64 -46.45
C GLU A 634 -0.24 -11.74 -47.50
N ALA A 635 -1.01 -10.78 -48.03
CA ALA A 635 -0.53 -9.81 -49.02
C ALA A 635 0.58 -8.86 -48.48
N GLU A 636 0.68 -8.69 -47.16
CA GLU A 636 1.64 -7.78 -46.53
C GLU A 636 2.89 -8.49 -45.99
N ARG A 637 2.86 -9.82 -45.83
CA ARG A 637 3.93 -10.57 -45.14
C ARG A 637 5.32 -10.36 -45.74
N GLU A 638 5.43 -10.36 -47.05
CA GLU A 638 6.70 -10.17 -47.75
C GLU A 638 7.27 -8.76 -47.51
N MET A 639 6.40 -7.76 -47.51
CA MET A 639 6.79 -6.38 -47.21
C MET A 639 7.22 -6.26 -45.74
N ARG A 640 6.43 -6.85 -44.80
CA ARG A 640 6.72 -6.81 -43.37
C ARG A 640 8.01 -7.55 -42.98
N ALA A 641 8.39 -8.58 -43.75
CA ALA A 641 9.63 -9.32 -43.52
C ALA A 641 10.91 -8.54 -43.87
N ARG A 642 10.81 -7.35 -44.46
CA ARG A 642 11.97 -6.50 -44.81
C ARG A 642 12.42 -5.59 -43.68
N GLU A 643 11.60 -5.45 -42.62
CA GLU A 643 11.84 -4.57 -41.47
C GLU A 643 11.89 -5.40 -40.19
N LEU A 644 12.57 -4.87 -39.16
CA LEU A 644 12.49 -5.40 -37.78
C LEU A 644 11.43 -4.64 -37.01
N TRP A 645 10.52 -5.38 -36.42
CA TRP A 645 9.37 -4.83 -35.69
C TRP A 645 9.54 -4.94 -34.18
N ALA A 646 9.30 -3.86 -33.48
CA ALA A 646 9.17 -3.85 -32.02
C ALA A 646 7.76 -4.27 -31.59
N LYS A 647 6.71 -3.83 -32.33
CA LYS A 647 5.31 -4.05 -32.01
C LYS A 647 4.46 -4.19 -33.29
N ALA A 648 3.34 -4.90 -33.18
CA ALA A 648 2.36 -5.08 -34.23
C ALA A 648 0.92 -5.09 -33.69
N PRO A 649 -0.10 -4.76 -34.50
CA PRO A 649 -1.51 -4.79 -34.10
C PRO A 649 -2.01 -6.19 -33.73
N SER A 650 -1.36 -7.22 -34.18
CA SER A 650 -1.69 -8.62 -33.92
C SER A 650 -0.43 -9.45 -33.66
N LEU A 651 -0.57 -10.46 -32.81
CA LEU A 651 0.50 -11.36 -32.45
C LEU A 651 0.11 -12.80 -32.80
N GLY A 652 0.93 -13.45 -33.58
CA GLY A 652 0.79 -14.88 -33.91
C GLY A 652 1.26 -15.78 -32.77
N ARG A 653 1.05 -17.08 -32.94
CA ARG A 653 1.46 -18.07 -31.92
C ARG A 653 2.99 -18.21 -31.91
N ARG A 654 3.60 -17.91 -30.80
CA ARG A 654 5.04 -18.15 -30.58
C ARG A 654 5.33 -19.65 -30.61
N ARG A 655 6.39 -20.04 -31.28
CA ARG A 655 6.82 -21.44 -31.40
C ARG A 655 7.53 -21.94 -30.15
N ARG A 656 8.28 -21.06 -29.46
CA ARG A 656 8.94 -21.34 -28.17
C ARG A 656 8.28 -20.52 -27.08
N ARG A 657 7.94 -21.15 -25.95
CA ARG A 657 7.32 -20.49 -24.78
C ARG A 657 7.99 -20.93 -23.49
N PRO A 658 8.34 -19.97 -22.61
CA PRO A 658 8.38 -18.52 -22.83
C PRO A 658 9.51 -18.13 -23.79
N PHE A 659 9.41 -17.01 -24.48
CA PHE A 659 10.54 -16.38 -25.19
C PHE A 659 10.82 -15.02 -24.59
N ARG A 660 12.06 -14.80 -24.09
CA ARG A 660 12.48 -13.57 -23.40
C ARG A 660 13.51 -12.81 -24.23
N HIS A 661 13.04 -11.78 -24.95
CA HIS A 661 13.91 -10.94 -25.77
C HIS A 661 14.91 -10.16 -24.92
N GLU A 662 14.57 -9.79 -23.67
CA GLU A 662 15.44 -9.09 -22.74
C GLU A 662 16.71 -9.90 -22.39
N LEU A 663 16.62 -11.23 -22.33
CA LEU A 663 17.78 -12.11 -22.19
C LEU A 663 18.64 -12.08 -23.45
N ALA A 664 18.04 -12.23 -24.62
CA ALA A 664 18.76 -12.16 -25.90
C ALA A 664 19.47 -10.80 -26.09
N SER A 665 18.80 -9.69 -25.68
CA SER A 665 19.37 -8.34 -25.68
C SER A 665 20.58 -8.21 -24.77
N ALA A 666 20.51 -8.72 -23.55
CA ALA A 666 21.63 -8.68 -22.60
C ALA A 666 22.81 -9.52 -23.05
N LEU A 667 22.58 -10.73 -23.63
CA LEU A 667 23.63 -11.56 -24.22
C LEU A 667 24.28 -10.85 -25.40
N ALA A 668 23.49 -10.23 -26.27
CA ALA A 668 24.02 -9.48 -27.42
C ALA A 668 24.90 -8.30 -26.96
N LEU A 669 24.50 -7.54 -25.95
CA LEU A 669 25.31 -6.47 -25.38
C LEU A 669 26.62 -6.98 -24.80
N LEU A 670 26.62 -8.10 -24.09
CA LEU A 670 27.84 -8.67 -23.49
C LEU A 670 28.80 -9.27 -24.53
N GLN A 671 28.28 -9.77 -25.65
CA GLN A 671 29.10 -10.33 -26.74
C GLN A 671 29.60 -9.28 -27.74
N SER A 672 28.87 -8.16 -27.87
CA SER A 672 29.21 -7.04 -28.74
C SER A 672 29.05 -5.70 -28.00
N PRO A 673 29.90 -5.45 -26.97
CA PRO A 673 29.79 -4.24 -26.18
C PRO A 673 30.22 -2.99 -26.96
N PRO A 674 29.65 -1.81 -26.65
CA PRO A 674 30.19 -0.53 -27.13
C PRO A 674 31.65 -0.36 -26.68
N PRO A 675 32.54 0.23 -27.52
CA PRO A 675 33.99 0.28 -27.25
C PRO A 675 34.35 1.11 -25.99
N ASP A 676 33.47 1.96 -25.52
CA ASP A 676 33.67 2.84 -24.37
C ASP A 676 33.00 2.34 -23.09
N LEU A 677 32.47 1.11 -23.09
CA LEU A 677 31.80 0.49 -21.95
C LEU A 677 32.38 -0.87 -21.61
N ASP A 678 33.04 -0.99 -20.47
CA ASP A 678 33.68 -2.23 -20.01
C ASP A 678 33.44 -2.48 -18.51
N GLY A 679 33.95 -3.61 -18.03
CA GLY A 679 33.99 -3.99 -16.62
C GLY A 679 32.62 -3.89 -15.92
N GLU A 680 32.60 -3.23 -14.76
CA GLU A 680 31.42 -3.10 -13.91
C GLU A 680 30.30 -2.28 -14.60
N LEU A 681 30.62 -1.30 -15.44
CA LEU A 681 29.65 -0.49 -16.15
C LEU A 681 28.93 -1.29 -17.24
N LEU A 682 29.65 -2.20 -17.92
CA LEU A 682 29.05 -3.13 -18.86
C LEU A 682 28.13 -4.14 -18.16
N ASP A 683 28.55 -4.66 -17.00
CA ASP A 683 27.71 -5.53 -16.17
C ASP A 683 26.43 -4.83 -15.73
N LEU A 684 26.52 -3.55 -15.35
CA LEU A 684 25.36 -2.73 -14.98
C LEU A 684 24.41 -2.50 -16.16
N ALA A 685 24.94 -2.17 -17.34
CA ALA A 685 24.12 -2.00 -18.54
C ALA A 685 23.41 -3.31 -18.91
N ALA A 686 24.12 -4.43 -18.87
CA ALA A 686 23.55 -5.74 -19.13
C ALA A 686 22.45 -6.13 -18.11
N PHE A 687 22.65 -5.80 -16.81
CA PHE A 687 21.62 -5.96 -15.78
C PHE A 687 20.37 -5.16 -16.12
N LEU A 688 20.50 -3.88 -16.46
CA LEU A 688 19.36 -3.02 -16.78
C LEU A 688 18.60 -3.54 -18.01
N VAL A 689 19.33 -3.95 -19.07
CA VAL A 689 18.75 -4.56 -20.27
C VAL A 689 18.00 -5.84 -19.95
N ALA A 690 18.56 -6.74 -19.13
CA ALA A 690 17.89 -7.99 -18.76
C ALA A 690 16.69 -7.77 -17.84
N ALA A 691 16.79 -6.78 -16.94
CA ALA A 691 15.83 -6.59 -15.86
C ALA A 691 14.64 -5.67 -16.22
N HIS A 692 14.66 -4.96 -17.35
CA HIS A 692 13.68 -3.90 -17.66
C HIS A 692 12.22 -4.38 -17.66
N HIS A 693 11.97 -5.69 -17.87
CA HIS A 693 10.67 -6.33 -17.68
C HIS A 693 10.50 -7.02 -16.30
N GLY A 694 11.50 -6.97 -15.42
CA GLY A 694 11.45 -7.56 -14.07
C GLY A 694 11.52 -9.09 -14.03
N LYS A 695 11.82 -9.77 -15.16
CA LYS A 695 11.78 -11.24 -15.28
C LYS A 695 13.14 -11.92 -15.25
N VAL A 696 14.17 -11.29 -15.80
CA VAL A 696 15.55 -11.77 -15.77
C VAL A 696 16.36 -10.88 -14.85
N ARG A 697 16.83 -11.40 -13.74
CA ARG A 697 17.53 -10.60 -12.73
C ARG A 697 18.86 -11.25 -12.32
N LEU A 698 18.89 -11.93 -11.18
CA LEU A 698 20.14 -12.48 -10.63
C LEU A 698 20.58 -13.78 -11.27
N VAL A 699 19.66 -14.55 -11.84
CA VAL A 699 19.94 -15.89 -12.37
C VAL A 699 19.33 -16.06 -13.76
N ILE A 700 20.10 -16.64 -14.67
CA ILE A 700 19.61 -17.19 -15.94
C ILE A 700 19.39 -18.68 -15.72
N ARG A 701 18.15 -19.15 -15.85
CA ARG A 701 17.80 -20.57 -15.67
C ARG A 701 16.68 -21.01 -16.59
N SER A 702 16.68 -22.30 -16.95
CA SER A 702 15.54 -22.93 -17.60
C SER A 702 14.36 -23.06 -16.64
N LEU A 703 13.17 -23.00 -17.19
CA LEU A 703 11.92 -23.24 -16.43
C LEU A 703 11.39 -24.64 -16.72
N PRO A 704 10.72 -25.30 -15.77
CA PRO A 704 10.17 -26.66 -15.96
C PRO A 704 9.14 -26.76 -17.11
N THR A 705 8.55 -25.63 -17.51
CA THR A 705 7.53 -25.54 -18.55
C THR A 705 8.08 -25.19 -19.94
N GLU A 706 9.40 -25.03 -20.07
CA GLU A 706 10.03 -24.70 -21.35
C GLU A 706 10.08 -25.91 -22.28
N GLU A 707 9.98 -25.63 -23.57
CA GLU A 707 10.23 -26.62 -24.62
C GLU A 707 11.72 -26.94 -24.70
N LEU A 708 12.04 -28.22 -24.56
CA LEU A 708 13.44 -28.69 -24.55
C LEU A 708 13.98 -28.74 -25.97
N PRO A 709 15.20 -28.27 -26.23
CA PRO A 709 15.86 -28.49 -27.53
C PRO A 709 16.14 -29.99 -27.79
N SER A 710 15.83 -30.46 -28.98
CA SER A 710 15.94 -31.89 -29.35
C SER A 710 17.36 -32.44 -29.31
N ASP A 711 18.37 -31.58 -29.38
CA ASP A 711 19.80 -31.92 -29.37
C ASP A 711 20.45 -31.76 -27.97
N GLY A 712 19.65 -31.42 -26.92
CA GLY A 712 20.12 -31.33 -25.53
C GLY A 712 21.08 -30.16 -25.27
N ARG A 713 21.18 -29.18 -26.19
CA ARG A 713 21.98 -27.96 -25.95
C ARG A 713 21.42 -27.12 -24.79
N ARG A 714 22.25 -26.21 -24.26
CA ARG A 714 21.83 -25.26 -23.23
C ARG A 714 20.64 -24.42 -23.72
N HIS A 715 19.72 -24.16 -22.84
CA HIS A 715 18.58 -23.32 -23.13
C HIS A 715 18.12 -22.60 -21.87
N ALA A 716 17.57 -21.42 -22.02
CA ALA A 716 16.92 -20.66 -20.94
C ALA A 716 15.94 -19.65 -21.52
N LEU A 717 14.74 -19.63 -20.97
CA LEU A 717 13.73 -18.61 -21.26
C LEU A 717 13.43 -18.46 -22.78
N GLY A 718 13.43 -19.60 -23.50
CA GLY A 718 13.16 -19.70 -24.92
C GLY A 718 14.35 -19.36 -25.84
N ILE A 719 15.50 -19.01 -25.30
CA ILE A 719 16.76 -18.84 -26.00
C ILE A 719 17.55 -20.16 -25.94
N TYR A 720 18.06 -20.62 -27.07
CA TYR A 720 18.89 -21.82 -27.17
C TYR A 720 20.33 -21.45 -27.50
N GLU A 721 21.25 -22.19 -26.95
CA GLU A 721 22.67 -22.08 -27.31
C GLU A 721 22.86 -22.16 -28.81
N GLY A 722 23.58 -21.18 -29.42
CA GLY A 722 23.80 -21.14 -30.84
C GLY A 722 22.64 -20.51 -31.66
N ASP A 723 21.62 -19.98 -31.03
CA ASP A 723 20.59 -19.23 -31.75
C ASP A 723 21.21 -18.01 -32.45
N SER A 724 20.74 -17.71 -33.64
CA SER A 724 21.22 -16.56 -34.43
C SER A 724 20.36 -15.34 -34.15
N LEU A 725 20.97 -14.25 -33.73
CA LEU A 725 20.37 -12.93 -33.71
C LEU A 725 20.70 -12.20 -35.02
N GLY A 726 19.70 -11.66 -35.70
CA GLY A 726 19.84 -10.88 -36.90
C GLY A 726 20.62 -9.58 -36.70
N PRO A 727 21.13 -8.94 -37.80
CA PRO A 727 21.79 -7.67 -37.67
C PRO A 727 20.82 -6.58 -37.16
N VAL A 728 21.31 -5.72 -36.24
CA VAL A 728 20.58 -4.55 -35.73
C VAL A 728 21.49 -3.33 -35.87
N HIS A 729 21.10 -2.41 -36.75
CA HIS A 729 21.81 -1.16 -36.97
C HIS A 729 20.87 0.03 -36.67
N ILE A 730 21.15 0.76 -35.60
CA ILE A 730 20.47 1.99 -35.24
C ILE A 730 21.48 3.12 -35.22
N ALA A 731 21.38 4.03 -36.14
CA ALA A 731 22.38 5.08 -36.39
C ALA A 731 22.70 5.85 -35.09
N GLY A 732 23.96 5.88 -34.70
CA GLY A 732 24.49 6.53 -33.52
C GLY A 732 24.22 5.81 -32.18
N ALA A 733 23.56 4.64 -32.18
CA ALA A 733 23.16 3.94 -30.94
C ALA A 733 23.62 2.46 -30.94
N VAL A 734 23.27 1.66 -31.93
CA VAL A 734 23.55 0.23 -32.00
C VAL A 734 24.14 -0.15 -33.34
N GLY A 735 25.24 -0.94 -33.34
CA GLY A 735 25.84 -1.56 -34.55
C GLY A 735 26.19 -2.99 -34.23
N ILE A 736 25.20 -3.91 -34.39
CA ILE A 736 25.43 -5.35 -34.21
C ILE A 736 25.24 -6.03 -35.55
N ASP A 737 26.28 -6.73 -36.02
CA ASP A 737 26.18 -7.65 -37.13
C ASP A 737 25.47 -8.96 -36.67
N ARG A 738 25.33 -9.93 -37.60
CA ARG A 738 24.75 -11.21 -37.21
C ARG A 738 25.56 -11.86 -36.09
N LEU A 739 24.92 -12.22 -35.00
CA LEU A 739 25.53 -12.74 -33.79
C LEU A 739 24.98 -14.13 -33.46
N THR A 740 25.83 -15.02 -32.96
CA THR A 740 25.42 -16.29 -32.38
C THR A 740 25.38 -16.18 -30.88
N LEU A 741 24.23 -16.43 -30.27
CA LEU A 741 24.00 -16.26 -28.83
C LEU A 741 24.71 -17.38 -28.05
N ASP A 742 25.50 -16.99 -27.05
CA ASP A 742 26.22 -17.84 -26.11
C ASP A 742 25.56 -17.79 -24.73
N LEU A 743 25.02 -18.92 -24.29
CA LEU A 743 24.41 -19.11 -22.97
C LEU A 743 25.38 -19.62 -21.90
N SER A 744 26.66 -19.72 -22.18
CA SER A 744 27.66 -20.23 -21.20
C SER A 744 27.66 -19.46 -19.89
N LEU A 745 27.22 -18.19 -19.91
CA LEU A 745 27.06 -17.33 -18.71
C LEU A 745 26.01 -17.82 -17.70
N MET A 746 25.08 -18.69 -18.10
CA MET A 746 24.11 -19.29 -17.18
C MET A 746 24.72 -20.33 -16.24
N GLU A 747 25.90 -20.86 -16.58
CA GLU A 747 26.59 -21.86 -15.79
C GLU A 747 27.37 -21.22 -14.64
N ILE A 748 27.23 -21.76 -13.44
CA ILE A 748 27.82 -21.20 -12.21
C ILE A 748 29.22 -21.80 -12.03
N GLY A 749 30.24 -20.94 -11.89
CA GLY A 749 31.60 -21.34 -11.51
C GLY A 749 32.41 -22.04 -12.58
N LEU A 750 32.02 -21.92 -13.86
CA LEU A 750 32.78 -22.55 -14.95
C LEU A 750 33.98 -21.73 -15.38
N SER A 751 35.08 -22.45 -15.68
CA SER A 751 36.14 -21.96 -16.56
C SER A 751 35.78 -22.31 -17.99
N ALA A 752 36.05 -21.39 -18.93
CA ALA A 752 35.93 -21.68 -20.37
C ALA A 752 36.84 -22.83 -20.79
N ALA A 753 36.48 -23.52 -21.83
CA ALA A 753 37.26 -24.66 -22.37
C ALA A 753 38.68 -24.29 -22.79
N ASP A 754 38.99 -23.02 -23.02
CA ASP A 754 40.29 -22.44 -23.29
C ASP A 754 41.13 -22.14 -22.03
N GLY A 755 40.66 -22.53 -20.84
CA GLY A 755 41.34 -22.28 -19.57
C GLY A 755 41.15 -20.85 -19.02
N THR A 756 40.37 -19.97 -19.70
CA THR A 756 40.06 -18.66 -19.17
C THR A 756 38.86 -18.71 -18.24
N SER A 757 39.01 -18.18 -17.01
CA SER A 757 37.91 -18.06 -16.04
C SER A 757 36.97 -16.95 -16.48
N ARG A 758 35.73 -17.29 -16.85
CA ARG A 758 34.66 -16.32 -17.08
C ARG A 758 33.74 -16.23 -15.86
N ARG A 759 33.48 -15.02 -15.43
CA ARG A 759 32.47 -14.79 -14.36
C ARG A 759 31.09 -15.12 -14.94
N SER A 760 30.34 -15.95 -14.20
CA SER A 760 28.96 -16.27 -14.55
C SER A 760 28.08 -15.02 -14.50
N TRP A 761 26.88 -15.09 -15.09
CA TRP A 761 25.87 -14.06 -14.96
C TRP A 761 25.56 -13.78 -13.48
N MET A 762 25.32 -14.84 -12.70
CA MET A 762 25.02 -14.73 -11.28
C MET A 762 26.11 -14.01 -10.50
N ASP A 763 27.39 -14.32 -10.73
CA ASP A 763 28.51 -13.67 -10.04
C ASP A 763 28.58 -12.17 -10.33
N ARG A 764 28.32 -11.78 -11.59
CA ARG A 764 28.29 -10.35 -12.01
C ARG A 764 27.14 -9.62 -11.33
N MET A 765 25.93 -10.18 -11.36
CA MET A 765 24.71 -9.54 -10.83
C MET A 765 24.73 -9.47 -9.29
N VAL A 766 25.22 -10.52 -8.61
CA VAL A 766 25.44 -10.50 -7.17
C VAL A 766 26.50 -9.47 -6.78
N ALA A 767 27.58 -9.35 -7.56
CA ALA A 767 28.59 -8.33 -7.30
C ALA A 767 28.02 -6.90 -7.39
N LEU A 768 27.19 -6.62 -8.38
CA LEU A 768 26.50 -5.33 -8.50
C LEU A 768 25.56 -5.08 -7.31
N ARG A 769 24.72 -6.07 -6.96
CA ARG A 769 23.76 -5.96 -5.83
C ARG A 769 24.48 -5.71 -4.51
N ASP A 770 25.60 -6.38 -4.27
CA ASP A 770 26.31 -6.30 -3.00
C ASP A 770 27.40 -5.20 -2.99
N SER A 771 27.59 -4.51 -4.13
CA SER A 771 28.51 -3.39 -4.28
C SER A 771 28.13 -2.20 -3.39
N ALA A 772 29.12 -1.55 -2.79
CA ALA A 772 28.94 -0.29 -2.07
C ALA A 772 28.58 0.88 -3.02
N ARG A 773 28.99 0.77 -4.29
CA ARG A 773 28.70 1.78 -5.32
C ARG A 773 27.26 1.72 -5.78
N TRP A 774 26.76 0.51 -6.10
CA TRP A 774 25.43 0.30 -6.68
C TRP A 774 24.40 -0.11 -5.63
N GLY A 775 24.50 -1.30 -5.10
CA GLY A 775 23.56 -1.80 -4.11
C GLY A 775 22.13 -1.97 -4.63
N PRO A 776 21.24 -2.60 -3.85
CA PRO A 776 19.91 -2.97 -4.31
C PRO A 776 18.99 -1.76 -4.61
N PHE A 777 19.12 -0.68 -3.85
CA PHE A 777 18.24 0.50 -4.04
C PHE A 777 18.59 1.31 -5.27
N ARG A 778 19.89 1.53 -5.51
CA ARG A 778 20.36 2.26 -6.70
C ARG A 778 20.10 1.48 -7.98
N LEU A 779 20.37 0.16 -7.96
CA LEU A 779 20.07 -0.71 -9.11
C LEU A 779 18.59 -0.65 -9.48
N ALA A 780 17.69 -0.80 -8.50
CA ALA A 780 16.26 -0.73 -8.75
C ALA A 780 15.79 0.67 -9.21
N PHE A 781 16.44 1.73 -8.76
CA PHE A 781 16.12 3.07 -9.22
C PHE A 781 16.48 3.26 -10.70
N LEU A 782 17.67 2.83 -11.12
CA LEU A 782 18.10 2.88 -12.53
C LEU A 782 17.20 1.99 -13.42
N GLU A 783 16.84 0.78 -12.94
CA GLU A 783 15.87 -0.11 -13.59
C GLU A 783 14.52 0.58 -13.77
N ALA A 784 14.04 1.29 -12.74
CA ALA A 784 12.79 2.03 -12.80
C ALA A 784 12.84 3.14 -13.88
N LEU A 785 13.94 3.86 -14.01
CA LEU A 785 14.10 4.92 -15.03
C LEU A 785 14.03 4.35 -16.44
N LEU A 786 14.75 3.25 -16.72
CA LEU A 786 14.68 2.60 -18.03
C LEU A 786 13.26 2.10 -18.32
N ARG A 787 12.60 1.48 -17.35
CA ARG A 787 11.22 1.00 -17.51
C ARG A 787 10.23 2.15 -17.75
N VAL A 788 10.40 3.27 -17.09
CA VAL A 788 9.59 4.47 -17.34
C VAL A 788 9.79 4.98 -18.76
N ALA A 789 11.04 5.06 -19.24
CA ALA A 789 11.35 5.50 -20.60
C ALA A 789 10.66 4.60 -21.65
N ASP A 790 10.77 3.27 -21.51
CA ASP A 790 10.14 2.30 -22.40
C ASP A 790 8.61 2.43 -22.41
N VAL A 791 7.97 2.56 -21.22
CA VAL A 791 6.52 2.70 -21.15
C VAL A 791 6.04 4.03 -21.70
N ARG A 792 6.75 5.14 -21.49
CA ARG A 792 6.41 6.44 -22.08
C ARG A 792 6.51 6.42 -23.60
N ALA A 793 7.59 5.86 -24.14
CA ALA A 793 7.73 5.65 -25.59
C ALA A 793 6.54 4.87 -26.14
N SER A 794 6.18 3.78 -25.46
CA SER A 794 5.04 2.93 -25.81
C SER A 794 3.69 3.66 -25.78
N LEU A 795 3.50 4.62 -24.87
CA LEU A 795 2.28 5.44 -24.78
C LEU A 795 2.20 6.46 -25.90
N ARG A 796 3.31 7.13 -26.27
CA ARG A 796 3.38 8.06 -27.40
C ARG A 796 3.04 7.40 -28.74
N GLU A 797 3.52 6.18 -28.94
CA GLU A 797 3.25 5.39 -30.15
C GLU A 797 1.77 5.07 -30.36
N LYS A 798 0.96 5.15 -29.32
CA LYS A 798 -0.49 4.99 -29.40
C LYS A 798 -1.22 6.26 -29.80
N GLU A 799 -0.73 7.39 -29.33
CA GLU A 799 -1.36 8.70 -29.56
C GLU A 799 -1.04 9.27 -30.96
N SER A 800 0.06 8.83 -31.55
CA SER A 800 0.52 9.20 -32.90
C SER A 800 0.04 8.22 -33.97
#